data_7e571e523ef2bed431ff35771549ab1d
#
_entry.id   7e571e523ef2bed431ff35771549ab1d
#
_cell.length_a   1.000
_cell.length_b   1.000
_cell.length_c   1.000
_cell.angle_alpha   90.00
_cell.angle_beta   90.00
_cell.angle_gamma   90.00
#
_symmetry.space_group_name_H-M   'P 1'
#
loop_
_entity.id
_entity.type
_entity.pdbx_description
1 polymer ?
#
loop_
_entity_poly.entity_id
_entity_poly.type
_entity_poly.pdbx_seq_one_letter_code
_entity_poly.pdbx_strand_id
1 'polypeptide(L)'
;MTEARSNEAATNAPDTTQRTESAERLARPLIKLAKASGLATSFIDQLGTYTEISDDALVAVLKALDVDASSDEAIKRSMTELEAENSKRLLPPTIVAITGKPTSLTLNCPSDADITAAIMLEDGTAFDRFSLLPNLNSGQPDLAIAPDLPMGYHTLTVTVDGRGGKATIIAAPARIAVPKAVEEHQRWGWMTQMYSVRSHDSWGIGDYGDLKRLLANAAEKSKADFMLINPIHAGAPIPPLEPSPYLPESRRFLNVTYIRPQDIPEYATLPDDVRAQVDALHASVAARNDESTPMDINAAWEAKRPALRLIFDAGRNNKRELEFEYFKATAGPDLNSFATWCLCFEVWGAPWGENRWFFEKTIDDPTVQTLVKDHHDLFEFNRWLQWIAAEQVNDAQHTALDHGMTLGLMQDMAVGVHGLGADAWANPERFASGGVTVGCPPDFYNQQGQDWGQPPFNPRYLEATGYQVYREMVHSMYEHAGAVRIDHVLGLFRLWWIPQGLGARNGAYVMYNHEAMLGVLAIEATRAGGMVIGEDLGTVPDYVRRILADHGVLGTDVEWFNRVDDSPNAGDPYRTPQEYRKQALASVTTHDLPPTAGYLNFEHVKLREELHLLSEPVEVFAASAMAERTAMMNRLVEGGYITQAVADDAEGHVQEIVEAMHAMLTDTPSLLLQAALVDGVGECRSQNQPGTSSEYSNWRVPLADGEGHVVHTNEVFNLPRVQSLSAVMRREKRRNAS
;
A
#
# COMPACT_ATOMS: atom_id res chain seq x y z
N MET A 1 -16.97 -69.08 17.52
CA MET A 1 -18.02 -68.75 16.57
C MET A 1 -18.62 -67.43 17.00
N THR A 2 -18.24 -66.37 16.34
CA THR A 2 -19.06 -65.19 16.02
C THR A 2 -18.12 -64.15 15.36
N GLU A 3 -18.43 -63.88 14.13
CA GLU A 3 -17.67 -63.02 13.20
C GLU A 3 -17.69 -61.55 13.65
N ALA A 4 -16.50 -60.94 13.64
CA ALA A 4 -16.33 -59.51 13.69
C ALA A 4 -16.57 -58.90 12.30
N ARG A 5 -17.59 -58.05 12.15
CA ARG A 5 -17.76 -57.19 10.99
C ARG A 5 -16.87 -55.94 11.16
N SER A 6 -15.91 -55.82 10.28
CA SER A 6 -15.16 -54.60 10.07
C SER A 6 -16.02 -53.56 9.36
N ASN A 7 -16.28 -52.45 10.00
CA ASN A 7 -16.79 -51.23 9.35
C ASN A 7 -15.57 -50.44 8.83
N GLU A 8 -15.33 -50.50 7.54
CA GLU A 8 -14.49 -49.53 6.83
C GLU A 8 -15.26 -48.20 6.77
N ALA A 9 -14.81 -47.25 7.60
CA ALA A 9 -15.13 -45.86 7.39
C ALA A 9 -14.25 -45.33 6.26
N ALA A 10 -14.84 -45.14 5.09
CA ALA A 10 -14.20 -44.47 3.97
C ALA A 10 -13.97 -43.01 4.40
N THR A 11 -12.73 -42.68 4.68
CA THR A 11 -12.24 -41.29 4.77
C THR A 11 -12.23 -40.77 3.36
N ASN A 12 -13.21 -39.93 3.00
CA ASN A 12 -13.13 -39.05 1.84
C ASN A 12 -12.08 -37.98 2.13
N ALA A 13 -10.83 -38.25 1.80
CA ALA A 13 -9.83 -37.18 1.61
C ALA A 13 -10.24 -36.39 0.35
N PRO A 14 -10.23 -35.06 0.35
CA PRO A 14 -10.46 -34.29 -0.86
C PRO A 14 -9.42 -34.68 -1.90
N ASP A 15 -9.89 -35.02 -3.10
CA ASP A 15 -9.07 -35.34 -4.25
C ASP A 15 -8.31 -34.09 -4.72
N THR A 16 -7.14 -33.85 -4.12
CA THR A 16 -6.20 -32.82 -4.55
C THR A 16 -5.39 -33.29 -5.76
N THR A 17 -6.04 -33.68 -6.84
CA THR A 17 -5.42 -33.67 -8.16
C THR A 17 -5.27 -32.21 -8.59
N GLN A 18 -4.21 -31.55 -8.13
CA GLN A 18 -3.75 -30.31 -8.73
C GLN A 18 -3.57 -30.56 -10.22
N ARG A 19 -4.49 -30.06 -11.05
CA ARG A 19 -4.29 -30.05 -12.49
C ARG A 19 -3.04 -29.20 -12.75
N THR A 20 -2.01 -29.83 -13.21
CA THR A 20 -0.79 -29.17 -13.67
C THR A 20 -0.94 -28.85 -15.16
N GLU A 21 -0.26 -27.79 -15.59
CA GLU A 21 -0.19 -27.42 -17.01
C GLU A 21 0.26 -28.62 -17.86
N SER A 22 -0.45 -28.89 -18.95
CA SER A 22 -0.15 -30.06 -19.77
C SER A 22 1.25 -29.97 -20.42
N ALA A 23 1.92 -31.11 -20.58
CA ALA A 23 3.23 -31.17 -21.24
C ALA A 23 3.18 -30.61 -22.68
N GLU A 24 2.06 -30.79 -23.38
CA GLU A 24 1.82 -30.23 -24.71
C GLU A 24 1.79 -28.70 -24.70
N ARG A 25 1.07 -28.10 -23.75
CA ARG A 25 1.04 -26.63 -23.55
C ARG A 25 2.41 -26.09 -23.21
N LEU A 26 3.12 -26.71 -22.26
CA LEU A 26 4.49 -26.35 -21.87
C LEU A 26 5.50 -26.41 -23.01
N ALA A 27 5.26 -27.24 -24.01
CA ALA A 27 6.12 -27.34 -25.18
C ALA A 27 5.93 -26.21 -26.19
N ARG A 28 4.81 -25.45 -26.13
CA ARG A 28 4.50 -24.36 -27.07
C ARG A 28 5.53 -23.23 -26.97
N PRO A 29 6.02 -22.68 -28.11
CA PRO A 29 6.99 -21.60 -28.11
C PRO A 29 6.55 -20.33 -27.36
N LEU A 30 5.28 -19.92 -27.51
CA LEU A 30 4.71 -18.77 -26.80
C LEU A 30 4.77 -18.95 -25.27
N ILE A 31 4.41 -20.13 -24.78
CA ILE A 31 4.43 -20.46 -23.35
C ILE A 31 5.86 -20.43 -22.79
N LYS A 32 6.82 -20.94 -23.54
CA LYS A 32 8.24 -20.88 -23.17
C LYS A 32 8.75 -19.44 -23.11
N LEU A 33 8.42 -18.61 -24.11
CA LEU A 33 8.80 -17.20 -24.14
C LEU A 33 8.15 -16.44 -22.97
N ALA A 34 6.86 -16.66 -22.70
CA ALA A 34 6.15 -16.03 -21.60
C ALA A 34 6.84 -16.36 -20.25
N LYS A 35 7.11 -17.63 -19.96
CA LYS A 35 7.83 -18.05 -18.74
C LYS A 35 9.24 -17.48 -18.66
N ALA A 36 9.99 -17.50 -19.75
CA ALA A 36 11.34 -16.92 -19.80
C ALA A 36 11.34 -15.40 -19.59
N SER A 37 10.23 -14.74 -19.89
CA SER A 37 10.01 -13.31 -19.68
C SER A 37 9.40 -12.96 -18.32
N GLY A 38 9.22 -13.95 -17.42
CA GLY A 38 8.69 -13.74 -16.08
C GLY A 38 7.15 -13.70 -15.98
N LEU A 39 6.41 -14.24 -16.96
CA LEU A 39 4.97 -14.35 -16.90
C LEU A 39 4.53 -15.71 -16.35
N ALA A 40 3.51 -15.70 -15.50
CA ALA A 40 2.75 -16.92 -15.25
C ALA A 40 1.88 -17.26 -16.48
N THR A 41 1.74 -18.54 -16.79
CA THR A 41 0.93 -19.01 -17.91
C THR A 41 -0.37 -19.66 -17.46
N SER A 42 -0.50 -19.82 -16.14
CA SER A 42 -1.70 -20.33 -15.44
C SER A 42 -1.68 -19.88 -13.98
N PHE A 43 -2.81 -19.96 -13.32
CA PHE A 43 -2.93 -19.70 -11.88
C PHE A 43 -4.07 -20.55 -11.27
N ILE A 44 -4.09 -20.64 -9.95
CA ILE A 44 -5.23 -21.20 -9.20
C ILE A 44 -6.08 -20.02 -8.74
N ASP A 45 -7.35 -20.03 -9.06
CA ASP A 45 -8.31 -19.01 -8.60
C ASP A 45 -8.75 -19.23 -7.14
N GLN A 46 -9.60 -18.36 -6.61
CA GLN A 46 -10.13 -18.48 -5.25
C GLN A 46 -10.96 -19.75 -5.00
N LEU A 47 -11.54 -20.34 -6.04
CA LEU A 47 -12.28 -21.59 -5.96
C LEU A 47 -11.38 -22.84 -5.99
N GLY A 48 -10.05 -22.63 -6.03
CA GLY A 48 -9.10 -23.70 -6.23
C GLY A 48 -9.07 -24.23 -7.67
N THR A 49 -9.70 -23.53 -8.63
CA THR A 49 -9.77 -23.96 -10.02
C THR A 49 -8.51 -23.56 -10.78
N TYR A 50 -7.92 -24.53 -11.46
CA TYR A 50 -6.80 -24.28 -12.37
C TYR A 50 -7.29 -23.51 -13.60
N THR A 51 -6.73 -22.31 -13.82
CA THR A 51 -7.09 -21.40 -14.92
C THR A 51 -5.88 -21.12 -15.80
N GLU A 52 -6.01 -21.33 -17.10
CA GLU A 52 -4.98 -21.04 -18.09
C GLU A 52 -5.13 -19.59 -18.59
N ILE A 53 -4.01 -18.88 -18.69
CA ILE A 53 -3.99 -17.53 -19.25
C ILE A 53 -4.08 -17.63 -20.78
N SER A 54 -4.92 -16.80 -21.41
CA SER A 54 -5.12 -16.80 -22.85
C SER A 54 -3.88 -16.35 -23.62
N ASP A 55 -3.73 -16.84 -24.84
CA ASP A 55 -2.63 -16.46 -25.71
C ASP A 55 -2.65 -14.95 -26.00
N ASP A 56 -3.83 -14.36 -26.23
CA ASP A 56 -3.98 -12.92 -26.48
C ASP A 56 -3.47 -12.07 -25.29
N ALA A 57 -3.79 -12.47 -24.06
CA ALA A 57 -3.29 -11.82 -22.85
C ALA A 57 -1.76 -11.95 -22.75
N LEU A 58 -1.21 -13.16 -23.00
CA LEU A 58 0.25 -13.37 -22.98
C LEU A 58 0.96 -12.52 -24.01
N VAL A 59 0.47 -12.48 -25.25
CA VAL A 59 1.06 -11.65 -26.32
C VAL A 59 1.01 -10.16 -25.98
N ALA A 60 -0.10 -9.68 -25.45
CA ALA A 60 -0.26 -8.27 -25.10
C ALA A 60 0.63 -7.87 -23.92
N VAL A 61 0.76 -8.71 -22.87
CA VAL A 61 1.64 -8.44 -21.74
C VAL A 61 3.12 -8.58 -22.12
N LEU A 62 3.50 -9.53 -22.99
CA LEU A 62 4.84 -9.61 -23.54
C LEU A 62 5.22 -8.32 -24.28
N LYS A 63 4.31 -7.80 -25.09
CA LYS A 63 4.50 -6.50 -25.76
C LYS A 63 4.73 -5.36 -24.79
N ALA A 64 4.04 -5.35 -23.64
CA ALA A 64 4.23 -4.36 -22.58
C ALA A 64 5.59 -4.48 -21.85
N LEU A 65 6.25 -5.63 -21.99
CA LEU A 65 7.63 -5.87 -21.55
C LEU A 65 8.66 -5.68 -22.70
N ASP A 66 8.26 -5.07 -23.81
CA ASP A 66 9.08 -4.88 -25.02
C ASP A 66 9.56 -6.21 -25.63
N VAL A 67 8.74 -7.26 -25.54
CA VAL A 67 9.01 -8.59 -26.11
C VAL A 67 8.02 -8.85 -27.24
N ASP A 68 8.52 -8.96 -28.47
CA ASP A 68 7.69 -9.21 -29.65
C ASP A 68 7.27 -10.69 -29.73
N ALA A 69 5.97 -10.96 -29.60
CA ALA A 69 5.36 -12.26 -29.74
C ALA A 69 4.25 -12.29 -30.81
N SER A 70 4.29 -11.34 -31.78
CA SER A 70 3.23 -11.13 -32.78
C SER A 70 3.11 -12.23 -33.84
N SER A 71 4.13 -13.08 -33.98
CA SER A 71 4.16 -14.23 -34.89
C SER A 71 5.11 -15.31 -34.39
N ASP A 72 5.07 -16.52 -34.97
CA ASP A 72 5.99 -17.60 -34.63
C ASP A 72 7.45 -17.24 -34.90
N GLU A 73 7.73 -16.45 -35.95
CA GLU A 73 9.05 -15.93 -36.26
C GLU A 73 9.51 -14.90 -35.23
N ALA A 74 8.61 -14.02 -34.79
CA ALA A 74 8.88 -13.04 -33.74
C ALA A 74 9.18 -13.74 -32.41
N ILE A 75 8.41 -14.74 -32.01
CA ILE A 75 8.63 -15.55 -30.81
C ILE A 75 10.02 -16.20 -30.82
N LYS A 76 10.41 -16.82 -31.93
CA LYS A 76 11.75 -17.43 -32.07
C LYS A 76 12.87 -16.40 -31.96
N ARG A 77 12.72 -15.24 -32.61
CA ARG A 77 13.68 -14.15 -32.54
C ARG A 77 13.82 -13.64 -31.10
N SER A 78 12.71 -13.33 -30.44
CA SER A 78 12.70 -12.83 -29.06
C SER A 78 13.30 -13.84 -28.06
N MET A 79 13.05 -15.14 -28.25
CA MET A 79 13.74 -16.18 -27.45
C MET A 79 15.26 -16.16 -27.67
N THR A 80 15.72 -16.08 -28.92
CA THR A 80 17.14 -16.04 -29.24
C THR A 80 17.82 -14.80 -28.68
N GLU A 81 17.15 -13.64 -28.76
CA GLU A 81 17.63 -12.37 -28.19
C GLU A 81 17.75 -12.44 -26.67
N LEU A 82 16.74 -12.98 -25.97
CA LEU A 82 16.72 -13.16 -24.52
C LEU A 82 17.84 -14.11 -24.07
N GLU A 83 18.02 -15.24 -24.74
CA GLU A 83 19.09 -16.20 -24.47
C GLU A 83 20.47 -15.57 -24.74
N ALA A 84 20.64 -14.80 -25.82
CA ALA A 84 21.87 -14.11 -26.14
C ALA A 84 22.19 -12.99 -25.12
N GLU A 85 21.20 -12.26 -24.64
CA GLU A 85 21.37 -11.26 -23.59
C GLU A 85 21.83 -11.91 -22.29
N ASN A 86 21.15 -12.97 -21.85
CA ASN A 86 21.48 -13.69 -20.63
C ASN A 86 22.88 -14.34 -20.72
N SER A 87 23.26 -14.89 -21.88
CA SER A 87 24.57 -15.50 -22.08
C SER A 87 25.72 -14.50 -22.12
N LYS A 88 25.46 -13.24 -22.51
CA LYS A 88 26.47 -12.16 -22.51
C LYS A 88 26.66 -11.52 -21.14
N ARG A 89 25.68 -11.63 -20.26
CA ARG A 89 25.69 -10.98 -18.95
C ARG A 89 26.64 -11.72 -18.01
N LEU A 90 27.65 -11.02 -17.47
CA LEU A 90 28.65 -11.60 -16.54
C LEU A 90 28.08 -11.95 -15.17
N LEU A 91 27.11 -11.17 -14.70
CA LEU A 91 26.45 -11.27 -13.39
C LEU A 91 25.04 -10.65 -13.47
N PRO A 92 24.12 -11.04 -12.57
CA PRO A 92 22.83 -10.40 -12.49
C PRO A 92 22.99 -8.92 -12.09
N PRO A 93 22.13 -8.02 -12.56
CA PRO A 93 22.27 -6.58 -12.25
C PRO A 93 21.96 -6.25 -10.78
N THR A 94 21.21 -7.11 -10.09
CA THR A 94 20.92 -7.01 -8.65
C THR A 94 21.20 -8.36 -7.99
N ILE A 95 21.85 -8.30 -6.83
CA ILE A 95 22.23 -9.46 -5.99
C ILE A 95 21.64 -9.20 -4.61
N VAL A 96 20.97 -10.18 -4.04
CA VAL A 96 20.52 -10.13 -2.65
C VAL A 96 21.50 -10.90 -1.77
N ALA A 97 22.02 -10.23 -0.74
CA ALA A 97 22.88 -10.81 0.27
C ALA A 97 22.20 -10.72 1.65
N ILE A 98 22.28 -11.76 2.43
CA ILE A 98 21.76 -11.76 3.80
C ILE A 98 22.91 -11.42 4.76
N THR A 99 22.78 -10.34 5.52
CA THR A 99 23.79 -9.95 6.51
C THR A 99 24.07 -11.06 7.52
N GLY A 100 25.33 -11.25 7.87
CA GLY A 100 25.75 -12.36 8.76
C GLY A 100 25.86 -13.74 8.08
N LYS A 101 25.56 -13.84 6.78
CA LYS A 101 25.72 -15.08 5.99
C LYS A 101 26.66 -14.85 4.81
N PRO A 102 27.49 -15.87 4.44
CA PRO A 102 28.28 -15.77 3.22
C PRO A 102 27.35 -15.78 1.99
N THR A 103 27.71 -15.01 0.98
CA THR A 103 26.99 -14.98 -0.31
C THR A 103 27.90 -15.49 -1.39
N SER A 104 27.45 -16.43 -2.22
CA SER A 104 28.17 -16.93 -3.38
C SER A 104 27.44 -16.58 -4.66
N LEU A 105 28.16 -16.06 -5.64
CA LEU A 105 27.66 -15.67 -6.95
C LEU A 105 28.52 -16.35 -8.04
N THR A 106 27.91 -17.19 -8.87
CA THR A 106 28.58 -17.75 -10.04
C THR A 106 28.71 -16.70 -11.14
N LEU A 107 29.93 -16.45 -11.59
CA LEU A 107 30.21 -15.52 -12.68
C LEU A 107 30.09 -16.26 -14.02
N ASN A 108 29.42 -15.65 -14.98
CA ASN A 108 29.20 -16.21 -16.30
C ASN A 108 30.43 -16.01 -17.20
N CYS A 109 31.53 -16.71 -16.87
CA CYS A 109 32.79 -16.69 -17.61
C CYS A 109 33.57 -18.01 -17.41
N PRO A 110 34.54 -18.34 -18.28
CA PRO A 110 35.41 -19.46 -18.08
C PRO A 110 36.22 -19.37 -16.77
N SER A 111 36.54 -20.48 -16.17
CA SER A 111 37.31 -20.54 -14.91
C SER A 111 38.80 -20.11 -15.03
N ASP A 112 39.33 -20.06 -16.24
CA ASP A 112 40.70 -19.62 -16.58
C ASP A 112 40.75 -18.15 -17.06
N ALA A 113 39.64 -17.43 -17.07
CA ALA A 113 39.58 -16.02 -17.43
C ALA A 113 40.33 -15.11 -16.42
N ASP A 114 40.87 -14.01 -16.90
CA ASP A 114 41.48 -12.99 -16.04
C ASP A 114 40.36 -12.13 -15.39
N ILE A 115 40.12 -12.32 -14.10
CA ILE A 115 39.01 -11.74 -13.36
C ILE A 115 39.54 -10.78 -12.29
N THR A 116 39.03 -9.54 -12.33
CA THR A 116 39.16 -8.59 -11.25
C THR A 116 37.77 -8.24 -10.71
N ALA A 117 37.63 -8.11 -9.39
CA ALA A 117 36.42 -7.73 -8.76
C ALA A 117 36.68 -6.65 -7.70
N ALA A 118 35.71 -5.75 -7.49
CA ALA A 118 35.74 -4.74 -6.45
C ALA A 118 34.32 -4.53 -5.89
N ILE A 119 34.21 -4.42 -4.58
CA ILE A 119 32.96 -4.05 -3.90
C ILE A 119 33.13 -2.67 -3.25
N MET A 120 32.28 -1.74 -3.61
CA MET A 120 32.18 -0.42 -3.02
C MET A 120 30.94 -0.39 -2.13
N LEU A 121 31.12 -0.10 -0.84
CA LEU A 121 30.02 0.07 0.09
C LEU A 121 29.19 1.32 -0.24
N GLU A 122 28.01 1.41 0.34
CA GLU A 122 27.08 2.52 0.15
C GLU A 122 27.70 3.87 0.58
N ASP A 123 28.56 3.88 1.60
CA ASP A 123 29.28 5.05 2.09
C ASP A 123 30.53 5.42 1.25
N GLY A 124 30.78 4.71 0.17
CA GLY A 124 31.92 4.91 -0.72
C GLY A 124 33.22 4.25 -0.27
N THR A 125 33.23 3.48 0.82
CA THR A 125 34.42 2.71 1.24
C THR A 125 34.53 1.40 0.49
N ALA A 126 35.78 0.89 0.31
CA ALA A 126 36.00 -0.40 -0.34
C ALA A 126 35.81 -1.56 0.65
N PHE A 127 35.19 -2.64 0.18
CA PHE A 127 35.10 -3.91 0.91
C PHE A 127 35.91 -4.98 0.20
N ASP A 128 36.93 -5.50 0.87
CA ASP A 128 37.92 -6.41 0.31
C ASP A 128 37.79 -7.89 0.77
N ARG A 129 36.75 -8.19 1.56
CA ARG A 129 36.51 -9.52 2.14
C ARG A 129 35.67 -10.40 1.22
N PHE A 130 36.19 -10.69 0.05
CA PHE A 130 35.64 -11.64 -0.90
C PHE A 130 36.78 -12.46 -1.56
N SER A 131 36.42 -13.56 -2.19
CA SER A 131 37.35 -14.45 -2.86
C SER A 131 36.77 -15.03 -4.13
N LEU A 132 37.60 -15.24 -5.15
CA LEU A 132 37.24 -16.01 -6.33
C LEU A 132 37.56 -17.47 -6.09
N LEU A 133 36.58 -18.35 -6.20
CA LEU A 133 36.70 -19.79 -5.95
C LEU A 133 36.32 -20.57 -7.22
N PRO A 134 37.04 -21.64 -7.53
CA PRO A 134 36.65 -22.51 -8.64
C PRO A 134 35.38 -23.27 -8.28
N ASN A 135 34.37 -23.21 -9.13
CA ASN A 135 33.18 -24.04 -9.00
C ASN A 135 33.31 -25.28 -9.88
N LEU A 136 33.63 -26.41 -9.25
CA LEU A 136 33.87 -27.68 -9.92
C LEU A 136 32.63 -28.28 -10.61
N ASN A 137 31.43 -27.84 -10.25
CA ASN A 137 30.18 -28.36 -10.82
C ASN A 137 29.80 -27.64 -12.12
N SER A 138 30.00 -26.31 -12.19
CA SER A 138 29.65 -25.52 -13.35
C SER A 138 30.81 -25.29 -14.33
N GLY A 139 32.06 -25.45 -13.88
CA GLY A 139 33.23 -25.03 -14.62
C GLY A 139 33.42 -23.52 -14.74
N GLN A 140 32.63 -22.75 -13.97
CA GLN A 140 32.67 -21.30 -13.88
C GLN A 140 33.17 -20.88 -12.50
N PRO A 141 33.76 -19.69 -12.30
CA PRO A 141 34.19 -19.26 -10.98
C PRO A 141 33.05 -18.68 -10.16
N ASP A 142 33.12 -18.93 -8.85
CA ASP A 142 32.23 -18.28 -7.88
C ASP A 142 32.96 -17.10 -7.21
N LEU A 143 32.26 -15.98 -7.09
CA LEU A 143 32.63 -14.89 -6.20
C LEU A 143 31.97 -15.14 -4.83
N ALA A 144 32.78 -15.49 -3.84
CA ALA A 144 32.34 -15.71 -2.47
C ALA A 144 32.54 -14.43 -1.64
N ILE A 145 31.49 -13.85 -1.13
CA ILE A 145 31.49 -12.63 -0.31
C ILE A 145 31.37 -13.05 1.17
N ALA A 146 32.21 -12.48 2.02
CA ALA A 146 32.24 -12.80 3.43
C ALA A 146 30.95 -12.37 4.17
N PRO A 147 30.59 -13.04 5.29
CA PRO A 147 29.33 -12.83 6.00
C PRO A 147 29.22 -11.47 6.72
N ASP A 148 30.32 -10.75 6.86
CA ASP A 148 30.37 -9.44 7.52
C ASP A 148 30.21 -8.25 6.56
N LEU A 149 29.67 -8.48 5.34
CA LEU A 149 29.19 -7.40 4.50
C LEU A 149 28.12 -6.61 5.27
N PRO A 150 28.31 -5.27 5.47
CA PRO A 150 27.36 -4.49 6.24
C PRO A 150 26.00 -4.37 5.53
N MET A 151 24.95 -4.08 6.29
CA MET A 151 23.63 -3.79 5.75
C MET A 151 23.68 -2.52 4.89
N GLY A 152 23.06 -2.58 3.70
CA GLY A 152 22.96 -1.43 2.80
C GLY A 152 22.95 -1.83 1.32
N TYR A 153 23.14 -0.83 0.47
CA TYR A 153 23.13 -0.95 -0.98
C TYR A 153 24.54 -0.72 -1.54
N HIS A 154 25.21 -1.79 -1.94
CA HIS A 154 26.59 -1.74 -2.35
C HIS A 154 26.75 -1.95 -3.85
N THR A 155 27.88 -1.55 -4.41
CA THR A 155 28.19 -1.73 -5.82
C THR A 155 29.26 -2.80 -5.98
N LEU A 156 28.95 -3.87 -6.73
CA LEU A 156 29.93 -4.83 -7.22
C LEU A 156 30.32 -4.47 -8.65
N THR A 157 31.60 -4.36 -8.91
CA THR A 157 32.16 -4.25 -10.26
C THR A 157 33.04 -5.45 -10.53
N VAL A 158 32.83 -6.12 -11.65
CA VAL A 158 33.64 -7.26 -12.10
C VAL A 158 34.14 -6.96 -13.49
N THR A 159 35.42 -7.24 -13.75
CA THR A 159 36.01 -7.19 -15.10
C THR A 159 36.59 -8.57 -15.44
N VAL A 160 36.21 -9.10 -16.58
CA VAL A 160 36.63 -10.40 -17.10
C VAL A 160 37.21 -10.21 -18.49
N ASP A 161 38.49 -10.50 -18.68
CA ASP A 161 39.19 -10.31 -19.96
C ASP A 161 38.93 -8.93 -20.60
N GLY A 162 38.92 -7.88 -19.76
CA GLY A 162 38.62 -6.48 -20.15
C GLY A 162 37.16 -6.15 -20.36
N ARG A 163 36.21 -7.08 -20.22
CA ARG A 163 34.77 -6.83 -20.23
C ARG A 163 34.30 -6.50 -18.83
N GLY A 164 33.62 -5.35 -18.66
CA GLY A 164 33.07 -4.91 -17.38
C GLY A 164 31.64 -5.41 -17.15
N GLY A 165 31.31 -5.74 -15.90
CA GLY A 165 29.95 -5.95 -15.38
C GLY A 165 29.78 -5.19 -14.08
N LYS A 166 28.57 -4.70 -13.81
CA LYS A 166 28.21 -4.00 -12.58
C LYS A 166 26.91 -4.54 -12.02
N ALA A 167 26.85 -4.69 -10.69
CA ALA A 167 25.62 -5.08 -9.98
C ALA A 167 25.44 -4.24 -8.73
N THR A 168 24.18 -4.09 -8.31
CA THR A 168 23.84 -3.62 -6.98
C THR A 168 23.72 -4.81 -6.04
N ILE A 169 24.39 -4.78 -4.90
CA ILE A 169 24.19 -5.75 -3.81
C ILE A 169 23.24 -5.13 -2.80
N ILE A 170 22.09 -5.75 -2.60
CA ILE A 170 21.13 -5.45 -1.54
C ILE A 170 21.52 -6.35 -0.35
N ALA A 171 22.32 -5.83 0.59
CA ALA A 171 22.73 -6.54 1.78
C ALA A 171 21.69 -6.31 2.89
N ALA A 172 20.75 -7.23 3.04
CA ALA A 172 19.59 -7.07 3.92
C ALA A 172 19.67 -7.99 5.15
N PRO A 173 19.08 -7.60 6.29
CA PRO A 173 18.85 -8.53 7.38
C PRO A 173 17.90 -9.64 6.92
N ALA A 174 18.08 -10.85 7.48
CA ALA A 174 17.24 -12.00 7.12
C ALA A 174 15.76 -11.79 7.47
N ARG A 175 15.47 -10.87 8.38
CA ARG A 175 14.13 -10.60 8.89
C ARG A 175 14.03 -9.16 9.40
N ILE A 176 12.92 -8.53 9.18
CA ILE A 176 12.52 -7.28 9.84
C ILE A 176 12.29 -7.58 11.33
N ALA A 177 12.98 -6.87 12.20
CA ALA A 177 12.80 -7.04 13.63
C ALA A 177 11.48 -6.41 14.07
N VAL A 178 10.67 -7.17 14.78
CA VAL A 178 9.51 -6.60 15.48
C VAL A 178 10.04 -5.82 16.69
N PRO A 179 9.60 -4.56 16.92
CA PRO A 179 10.00 -3.82 18.10
C PRO A 179 9.70 -4.61 19.38
N LYS A 180 10.65 -4.64 20.31
CA LYS A 180 10.56 -5.45 21.55
C LYS A 180 9.26 -5.19 22.31
N ALA A 181 8.82 -3.94 22.37
CA ALA A 181 7.57 -3.57 23.03
C ALA A 181 6.33 -4.24 22.40
N VAL A 182 6.35 -4.49 21.07
CA VAL A 182 5.26 -5.19 20.36
C VAL A 182 5.40 -6.70 20.50
N GLU A 183 6.64 -7.21 20.53
CA GLU A 183 6.88 -8.65 20.68
C GLU A 183 6.49 -9.18 22.06
N GLU A 184 6.74 -8.37 23.11
CA GLU A 184 6.45 -8.71 24.50
C GLU A 184 4.97 -8.56 24.87
N HIS A 185 4.27 -7.61 24.25
CA HIS A 185 2.87 -7.29 24.56
C HIS A 185 2.11 -6.94 23.29
N GLN A 186 0.92 -7.53 23.14
CA GLN A 186 -0.04 -7.14 22.11
C GLN A 186 -0.30 -5.63 22.18
N ARG A 187 -0.25 -4.95 21.04
CA ARG A 187 -0.49 -3.50 20.91
C ARG A 187 -1.77 -3.26 20.14
N TRP A 188 -2.41 -2.14 20.41
CA TRP A 188 -3.61 -1.77 19.68
C TRP A 188 -3.56 -0.31 19.23
N GLY A 189 -4.32 -0.02 18.15
CA GLY A 189 -4.41 1.31 17.62
C GLY A 189 -5.72 1.57 16.90
N TRP A 190 -5.87 2.82 16.44
CA TRP A 190 -7.00 3.24 15.64
C TRP A 190 -6.68 3.18 14.15
N MET A 191 -7.72 2.99 13.34
CA MET A 191 -7.69 3.27 11.90
C MET A 191 -8.67 4.39 11.61
N THR A 192 -8.24 5.37 10.79
CA THR A 192 -9.13 6.43 10.31
C THR A 192 -8.72 6.94 8.93
N GLN A 193 -9.70 7.43 8.18
CA GLN A 193 -9.43 8.24 7.01
C GLN A 193 -9.20 9.67 7.49
N MET A 194 -7.94 10.14 7.46
CA MET A 194 -7.52 11.42 8.06
C MET A 194 -8.34 12.60 7.52
N TYR A 195 -8.59 12.62 6.20
CA TYR A 195 -9.36 13.69 5.55
C TYR A 195 -10.79 13.81 6.08
N SER A 196 -11.38 12.73 6.61
CA SER A 196 -12.76 12.69 7.11
C SER A 196 -12.92 13.34 8.49
N VAL A 197 -11.84 13.43 9.29
CA VAL A 197 -11.87 13.90 10.69
C VAL A 197 -11.41 15.35 10.74
N ARG A 198 -12.37 16.25 10.91
CA ARG A 198 -12.15 17.71 10.89
C ARG A 198 -12.20 18.32 12.30
N SER A 199 -11.71 19.51 12.42
CA SER A 199 -11.95 20.42 13.55
C SER A 199 -12.54 21.74 13.04
N HIS A 200 -12.94 22.63 13.94
CA HIS A 200 -13.38 23.97 13.54
C HIS A 200 -12.27 24.80 12.88
N ASP A 201 -10.99 24.42 13.07
CA ASP A 201 -9.83 25.07 12.46
C ASP A 201 -9.48 24.46 11.09
N SER A 202 -10.16 23.41 10.63
CA SER A 202 -9.91 22.76 9.35
C SER A 202 -10.36 23.64 8.18
N TRP A 203 -9.88 23.32 6.99
CA TRP A 203 -10.18 24.03 5.74
C TRP A 203 -11.19 23.25 4.86
N GLY A 204 -12.24 22.71 5.47
CA GLY A 204 -13.27 21.91 4.80
C GLY A 204 -12.96 20.41 4.71
N ILE A 205 -11.72 20.01 4.90
CA ILE A 205 -11.26 18.62 5.02
C ILE A 205 -10.32 18.48 6.20
N GLY A 206 -10.18 17.28 6.76
CA GLY A 206 -9.17 16.99 7.79
C GLY A 206 -7.75 17.16 7.23
N ASP A 207 -6.83 17.60 8.05
CA ASP A 207 -5.46 17.95 7.65
C ASP A 207 -4.38 17.52 8.66
N TYR A 208 -3.10 17.87 8.42
CA TYR A 208 -2.00 17.47 9.29
C TYR A 208 -2.07 18.06 10.71
N GLY A 209 -2.70 19.24 10.88
CA GLY A 209 -2.99 19.78 12.20
C GLY A 209 -4.04 18.96 12.95
N ASP A 210 -5.06 18.44 12.25
CA ASP A 210 -6.03 17.51 12.82
C ASP A 210 -5.39 16.17 13.13
N LEU A 211 -4.55 15.64 12.25
CA LEU A 211 -3.79 14.40 12.47
C LEU A 211 -2.94 14.49 13.75
N LYS A 212 -2.20 15.58 13.92
CA LYS A 212 -1.38 15.82 15.12
C LYS A 212 -2.23 15.74 16.39
N ARG A 213 -3.41 16.40 16.41
CA ARG A 213 -4.34 16.40 17.54
C ARG A 213 -4.96 15.02 17.77
N LEU A 214 -5.33 14.31 16.70
CA LEU A 214 -5.85 12.94 16.79
C LEU A 214 -4.84 12.01 17.45
N LEU A 215 -3.59 12.03 17.01
CA LEU A 215 -2.52 11.20 17.56
C LEU A 215 -2.30 11.50 19.06
N ALA A 216 -2.18 12.77 19.44
CA ALA A 216 -2.02 13.17 20.84
C ALA A 216 -3.21 12.68 21.70
N ASN A 217 -4.44 12.95 21.26
CA ASN A 217 -5.64 12.54 21.99
C ASN A 217 -5.81 11.00 22.05
N ALA A 218 -5.51 10.29 20.97
CA ALA A 218 -5.55 8.83 20.94
C ALA A 218 -4.54 8.22 21.93
N ALA A 219 -3.31 8.77 21.96
CA ALA A 219 -2.30 8.36 22.94
C ALA A 219 -2.74 8.63 24.38
N GLU A 220 -3.21 9.84 24.68
CA GLU A 220 -3.53 10.25 26.04
C GLU A 220 -4.82 9.62 26.58
N LYS A 221 -5.89 9.64 25.79
CA LYS A 221 -7.23 9.27 26.25
C LYS A 221 -7.58 7.82 25.99
N SER A 222 -7.16 7.27 24.84
CA SER A 222 -7.40 5.88 24.45
C SER A 222 -6.27 4.94 24.83
N LYS A 223 -5.05 5.46 25.07
CA LYS A 223 -3.83 4.66 25.24
C LYS A 223 -3.55 3.79 24.01
N ALA A 224 -3.83 4.30 22.84
CA ALA A 224 -3.50 3.66 21.58
C ALA A 224 -1.99 3.74 21.30
N ASP A 225 -1.44 2.69 20.70
CA ASP A 225 -0.02 2.58 20.38
C ASP A 225 0.32 3.05 18.94
N PHE A 226 -0.69 3.12 18.08
CA PHE A 226 -0.55 3.58 16.69
C PHE A 226 -1.87 4.11 16.12
N MET A 227 -1.77 4.78 14.98
CA MET A 227 -2.92 5.14 14.16
C MET A 227 -2.59 4.86 12.69
N LEU A 228 -3.36 3.95 12.06
CA LEU A 228 -3.34 3.73 10.62
C LEU A 228 -4.20 4.80 9.94
N ILE A 229 -3.63 5.46 8.93
CA ILE A 229 -4.33 6.46 8.11
C ILE A 229 -4.32 6.06 6.64
N ASN A 230 -5.20 6.69 5.85
CA ASN A 230 -5.18 6.59 4.39
C ASN A 230 -3.81 6.98 3.82
N PRO A 231 -3.47 6.56 2.58
CA PRO A 231 -2.30 7.06 1.88
C PRO A 231 -2.29 8.59 1.86
N ILE A 232 -1.14 9.18 2.19
CA ILE A 232 -0.91 10.63 2.13
C ILE A 232 0.02 11.02 0.99
N HIS A 233 0.03 10.21 -0.05
CA HIS A 233 0.79 10.42 -1.28
C HIS A 233 0.31 11.65 -2.05
N ALA A 234 1.20 12.22 -2.86
CA ALA A 234 0.93 13.47 -3.58
C ALA A 234 -0.21 13.35 -4.60
N GLY A 235 -1.14 14.28 -4.55
CA GLY A 235 -2.19 14.49 -5.54
C GLY A 235 -1.85 15.59 -6.55
N ALA A 236 -2.81 15.91 -7.42
CA ALA A 236 -2.69 16.99 -8.40
C ALA A 236 -2.53 18.37 -7.70
N PRO A 237 -1.78 19.32 -8.33
CA PRO A 237 -1.48 20.61 -7.71
C PRO A 237 -2.67 21.59 -7.69
N ILE A 238 -3.62 21.41 -8.60
CA ILE A 238 -4.87 22.21 -8.71
C ILE A 238 -6.02 21.33 -9.16
N PRO A 239 -7.28 21.75 -8.94
CA PRO A 239 -8.48 21.05 -9.42
C PRO A 239 -8.50 20.78 -10.94
N PRO A 240 -9.15 19.67 -11.37
CA PRO A 240 -9.91 18.75 -10.53
C PRO A 240 -8.99 17.78 -9.76
N LEU A 241 -9.26 17.61 -8.45
CA LEU A 241 -8.51 16.71 -7.58
C LEU A 241 -9.14 15.30 -7.60
N GLU A 242 -8.29 14.28 -7.64
CA GLU A 242 -8.72 12.90 -7.46
C GLU A 242 -9.07 12.66 -5.97
N PRO A 243 -10.31 12.23 -5.66
CA PRO A 243 -10.69 11.96 -4.28
C PRO A 243 -10.02 10.73 -3.68
N SER A 244 -9.71 9.73 -4.49
CA SER A 244 -9.11 8.48 -4.02
C SER A 244 -7.66 8.68 -3.57
N PRO A 245 -7.32 8.43 -2.30
CA PRO A 245 -5.94 8.49 -1.85
C PRO A 245 -5.09 7.33 -2.41
N TYR A 246 -5.74 6.32 -3.02
CA TYR A 246 -5.08 5.16 -3.61
C TYR A 246 -4.70 5.36 -5.09
N LEU A 247 -5.04 6.51 -5.69
CA LEU A 247 -4.64 6.87 -7.05
C LEU A 247 -3.83 8.18 -7.07
N PRO A 248 -2.64 8.21 -6.43
CA PRO A 248 -1.82 9.41 -6.33
C PRO A 248 -1.07 9.71 -7.63
N GLU A 249 -0.60 10.94 -7.78
CA GLU A 249 0.28 11.37 -8.86
C GLU A 249 1.75 10.98 -8.63
N SER A 250 2.14 10.79 -7.36
CA SER A 250 3.44 10.27 -6.95
C SER A 250 3.33 9.61 -5.58
N ARG A 251 3.95 8.44 -5.41
CA ARG A 251 4.05 7.75 -4.10
C ARG A 251 5.23 8.20 -3.24
N ARG A 252 6.13 8.99 -3.80
CA ARG A 252 7.32 9.48 -3.08
C ARG A 252 7.06 10.77 -2.33
N PHE A 253 6.17 11.61 -2.83
CA PHE A 253 5.86 12.93 -2.28
C PHE A 253 4.54 12.93 -1.52
N LEU A 254 4.31 13.99 -0.73
CA LEU A 254 3.19 14.12 0.18
C LEU A 254 2.04 14.91 -0.43
N ASN A 255 0.83 14.61 0.01
CA ASN A 255 -0.36 15.36 -0.36
C ASN A 255 -0.39 16.73 0.34
N VAL A 256 -0.16 17.78 -0.43
CA VAL A 256 -0.09 19.16 0.06
C VAL A 256 -1.44 19.76 0.43
N THR A 257 -2.56 19.12 0.00
CA THR A 257 -3.91 19.58 0.36
C THR A 257 -4.19 19.44 1.86
N TYR A 258 -3.41 18.62 2.56
CA TYR A 258 -3.50 18.38 3.99
C TYR A 258 -2.63 19.34 4.84
N ILE A 259 -1.89 20.28 4.23
CA ILE A 259 -1.16 21.29 5.00
C ILE A 259 -2.14 22.16 5.79
N ARG A 260 -1.83 22.43 7.07
CA ARG A 260 -2.51 23.42 7.92
C ARG A 260 -1.74 24.75 7.82
N PRO A 261 -2.29 25.80 7.16
CA PRO A 261 -1.62 27.09 7.01
C PRO A 261 -1.23 27.74 8.34
N GLN A 262 -2.11 27.66 9.36
CA GLN A 262 -1.90 28.26 10.66
C GLN A 262 -0.75 27.63 11.47
N ASP A 263 -0.37 26.38 11.16
CA ASP A 263 0.72 25.66 11.82
C ASP A 263 2.08 25.90 11.15
N ILE A 264 2.13 26.68 10.07
CA ILE A 264 3.39 27.10 9.43
C ILE A 264 4.03 28.20 10.28
N PRO A 265 5.32 28.10 10.69
CA PRO A 265 5.98 29.10 11.54
C PRO A 265 5.88 30.52 11.00
N GLU A 266 5.96 30.70 9.68
CA GLU A 266 5.86 31.99 9.01
C GLU A 266 4.50 32.65 9.19
N TYR A 267 3.39 31.89 9.35
CA TYR A 267 2.05 32.45 9.60
C TYR A 267 2.03 33.35 10.85
N ALA A 268 2.74 32.97 11.92
CA ALA A 268 2.77 33.75 13.16
C ALA A 268 3.45 35.11 12.98
N THR A 269 4.30 35.26 11.96
CA THR A 269 5.09 36.48 11.71
C THR A 269 4.60 37.28 10.50
N LEU A 270 3.46 36.91 9.91
CA LEU A 270 2.86 37.63 8.81
C LEU A 270 2.50 39.09 9.20
N PRO A 271 2.62 40.04 8.27
CA PRO A 271 2.00 41.35 8.41
C PRO A 271 0.51 41.21 8.68
N ASP A 272 -0.06 42.12 9.50
CA ASP A 272 -1.46 42.01 9.94
C ASP A 272 -2.48 41.98 8.78
N ASP A 273 -2.19 42.74 7.71
CA ASP A 273 -3.05 42.77 6.51
C ASP A 273 -2.96 41.49 5.68
N VAL A 274 -1.80 40.84 5.62
CA VAL A 274 -1.62 39.55 4.95
C VAL A 274 -2.27 38.44 5.77
N ARG A 275 -2.08 38.47 7.11
CA ARG A 275 -2.74 37.51 8.01
C ARG A 275 -4.25 37.60 7.90
N ALA A 276 -4.81 38.82 7.87
CA ALA A 276 -6.24 39.02 7.70
C ALA A 276 -6.77 38.45 6.37
N GLN A 277 -5.96 38.47 5.29
CA GLN A 277 -6.34 37.82 4.02
C GLN A 277 -6.36 36.28 4.16
N VAL A 278 -5.36 35.69 4.80
CA VAL A 278 -5.31 34.24 5.08
C VAL A 278 -6.53 33.83 5.92
N ASP A 279 -6.85 34.59 6.97
CA ASP A 279 -7.98 34.32 7.86
C ASP A 279 -9.33 34.45 7.12
N ALA A 280 -9.45 35.41 6.21
CA ALA A 280 -10.63 35.57 5.37
C ALA A 280 -10.85 34.38 4.40
N LEU A 281 -9.77 33.86 3.82
CA LEU A 281 -9.82 32.65 3.01
C LEU A 281 -10.26 31.43 3.82
N HIS A 282 -9.72 31.26 5.05
CA HIS A 282 -10.18 30.22 5.97
C HIS A 282 -11.67 30.36 6.30
N ALA A 283 -12.11 31.58 6.67
CA ALA A 283 -13.50 31.86 7.01
C ALA A 283 -14.48 31.51 5.87
N SER A 284 -14.05 31.57 4.60
CA SER A 284 -14.88 31.25 3.44
C SER A 284 -15.28 29.77 3.36
N VAL A 285 -14.53 28.88 4.01
CA VAL A 285 -14.77 27.43 4.00
C VAL A 285 -15.02 26.85 5.40
N ALA A 286 -14.85 27.62 6.46
CA ALA A 286 -14.95 27.15 7.85
C ALA A 286 -16.33 26.51 8.17
N ALA A 287 -17.42 27.04 7.65
CA ALA A 287 -18.76 26.48 7.86
C ALA A 287 -18.90 25.04 7.33
N ARG A 288 -18.12 24.66 6.33
CA ARG A 288 -18.13 23.30 5.76
C ARG A 288 -17.62 22.24 6.76
N ASN A 289 -16.87 22.66 7.80
CA ASN A 289 -16.37 21.75 8.81
C ASN A 289 -17.49 21.08 9.62
N ASP A 290 -18.65 21.72 9.71
CA ASP A 290 -19.82 21.24 10.46
C ASP A 290 -20.86 20.52 9.57
N GLU A 291 -20.60 20.41 8.25
CA GLU A 291 -21.50 19.74 7.32
C GLU A 291 -21.27 18.23 7.32
N SER A 292 -22.33 17.42 7.44
CA SER A 292 -22.28 15.97 7.30
C SER A 292 -22.43 15.47 5.85
N THR A 293 -22.63 16.38 4.90
CA THR A 293 -22.66 16.09 3.46
C THR A 293 -21.25 15.78 2.93
N PRO A 294 -21.15 15.12 1.76
CA PRO A 294 -19.85 14.81 1.16
C PRO A 294 -18.97 16.05 1.00
N MET A 295 -17.72 15.93 1.39
CA MET A 295 -16.74 17.01 1.37
C MET A 295 -16.42 17.45 -0.06
N ASP A 296 -16.33 18.76 -0.29
CA ASP A 296 -15.88 19.37 -1.53
C ASP A 296 -14.37 19.67 -1.41
N ILE A 297 -13.55 18.69 -1.82
CA ILE A 297 -12.10 18.76 -1.75
C ILE A 297 -11.52 19.85 -2.67
N ASN A 298 -12.20 20.13 -3.81
CA ASN A 298 -11.79 21.17 -4.74
C ASN A 298 -11.95 22.56 -4.12
N ALA A 299 -13.14 22.87 -3.58
CA ALA A 299 -13.39 24.14 -2.93
C ALA A 299 -12.51 24.35 -1.68
N ALA A 300 -12.23 23.28 -0.92
CA ALA A 300 -11.30 23.32 0.20
C ALA A 300 -9.88 23.74 -0.25
N TRP A 301 -9.40 23.16 -1.34
CA TRP A 301 -8.08 23.48 -1.87
C TRP A 301 -8.02 24.84 -2.56
N GLU A 302 -9.07 25.25 -3.29
CA GLU A 302 -9.17 26.57 -3.90
C GLU A 302 -9.11 27.72 -2.87
N ALA A 303 -9.60 27.50 -1.65
CA ALA A 303 -9.45 28.46 -0.56
C ALA A 303 -8.06 28.38 0.10
N LYS A 304 -7.54 27.16 0.34
CA LYS A 304 -6.29 26.94 1.08
C LYS A 304 -5.04 27.30 0.27
N ARG A 305 -4.99 26.96 -1.00
CA ARG A 305 -3.81 27.20 -1.83
C ARG A 305 -3.41 28.67 -1.96
N PRO A 306 -4.31 29.64 -2.17
CA PRO A 306 -3.99 31.06 -2.13
C PRO A 306 -3.44 31.51 -0.77
N ALA A 307 -3.97 30.99 0.33
CA ALA A 307 -3.46 31.27 1.67
C ALA A 307 -2.01 30.82 1.86
N LEU A 308 -1.68 29.60 1.39
CA LEU A 308 -0.31 29.08 1.37
C LEU A 308 0.60 29.93 0.49
N ARG A 309 0.08 30.44 -0.64
CA ARG A 309 0.84 31.35 -1.52
C ARG A 309 1.16 32.66 -0.82
N LEU A 310 0.22 33.26 -0.11
CA LEU A 310 0.45 34.48 0.68
C LEU A 310 1.55 34.28 1.76
N ILE A 311 1.56 33.12 2.42
CA ILE A 311 2.59 32.77 3.41
C ILE A 311 3.96 32.62 2.74
N PHE A 312 4.02 31.93 1.60
CA PHE A 312 5.25 31.76 0.84
C PHE A 312 5.83 33.10 0.37
N ASP A 313 4.99 34.00 -0.18
CA ASP A 313 5.39 35.30 -0.71
C ASP A 313 5.83 36.29 0.38
N ALA A 314 5.34 36.13 1.61
CA ALA A 314 5.80 36.92 2.75
C ALA A 314 7.29 36.67 3.10
N GLY A 315 7.84 35.57 2.59
CA GLY A 315 9.24 35.19 2.75
C GLY A 315 9.55 34.53 4.09
N ARG A 316 10.79 34.11 4.23
CA ARG A 316 11.32 33.33 5.36
C ARG A 316 12.52 34.03 5.96
N ASN A 317 12.79 33.82 7.27
CA ASN A 317 14.05 34.26 7.86
C ASN A 317 15.20 33.36 7.39
N ASN A 318 16.46 33.82 7.66
CA ASN A 318 17.66 33.12 7.19
C ASN A 318 17.75 31.65 7.66
N LYS A 319 17.26 31.34 8.87
CA LYS A 319 17.27 29.97 9.39
C LYS A 319 16.34 29.08 8.55
N ARG A 320 15.13 29.54 8.35
CA ARG A 320 14.11 28.82 7.57
C ARG A 320 14.52 28.65 6.10
N GLU A 321 15.21 29.66 5.55
CA GLU A 321 15.76 29.57 4.18
C GLU A 321 16.82 28.46 4.09
N LEU A 322 17.74 28.37 5.06
CA LEU A 322 18.75 27.31 5.11
C LEU A 322 18.11 25.91 5.29
N GLU A 323 17.07 25.79 6.09
CA GLU A 323 16.32 24.54 6.27
C GLU A 323 15.65 24.12 4.96
N PHE A 324 15.06 25.05 4.23
CA PHE A 324 14.47 24.77 2.93
C PHE A 324 15.52 24.37 1.87
N GLU A 325 16.68 25.07 1.83
CA GLU A 325 17.79 24.70 0.94
C GLU A 325 18.33 23.30 1.28
N TYR A 326 18.43 22.95 2.56
CA TYR A 326 18.81 21.61 3.00
C TYR A 326 17.79 20.55 2.54
N PHE A 327 16.50 20.80 2.72
CA PHE A 327 15.44 19.89 2.22
C PHE A 327 15.56 19.68 0.70
N LYS A 328 15.74 20.75 -0.07
CA LYS A 328 15.91 20.64 -1.53
C LYS A 328 17.13 19.80 -1.92
N ALA A 329 18.22 19.95 -1.19
CA ALA A 329 19.45 19.20 -1.45
C ALA A 329 19.31 17.69 -1.10
N THR A 330 18.59 17.36 -0.03
CA THR A 330 18.39 15.98 0.44
C THR A 330 17.29 15.25 -0.32
N ALA A 331 16.22 15.93 -0.73
CA ALA A 331 15.13 15.34 -1.52
C ALA A 331 15.56 14.92 -2.92
N GLY A 332 16.68 15.47 -3.42
CA GLY A 332 17.30 15.06 -4.67
C GLY A 332 16.57 15.51 -5.95
N PRO A 333 16.96 14.97 -7.12
CA PRO A 333 16.47 15.40 -8.42
C PRO A 333 14.98 15.13 -8.65
N ASP A 334 14.41 14.10 -8.02
CA ASP A 334 13.01 13.75 -8.21
C ASP A 334 12.05 14.84 -7.67
N LEU A 335 12.46 15.62 -6.65
CA LEU A 335 11.70 16.81 -6.21
C LEU A 335 11.57 17.83 -7.34
N ASN A 336 12.63 18.06 -8.08
CA ASN A 336 12.60 18.96 -9.24
C ASN A 336 11.69 18.42 -10.34
N SER A 337 11.75 17.11 -10.60
CA SER A 337 10.91 16.45 -11.59
C SER A 337 9.42 16.54 -11.21
N PHE A 338 9.09 16.29 -9.94
CA PHE A 338 7.74 16.44 -9.42
C PHE A 338 7.24 17.88 -9.53
N ALA A 339 8.03 18.87 -9.07
CA ALA A 339 7.67 20.28 -9.15
C ALA A 339 7.52 20.76 -10.60
N THR A 340 8.31 20.21 -11.54
CA THR A 340 8.19 20.50 -12.98
C THR A 340 6.86 19.95 -13.54
N TRP A 341 6.47 18.74 -13.18
CA TRP A 341 5.17 18.19 -13.56
C TRP A 341 4.02 19.04 -13.01
N CYS A 342 4.08 19.43 -11.74
CA CYS A 342 3.10 20.33 -11.12
C CYS A 342 3.01 21.65 -11.91
N LEU A 343 4.14 22.24 -12.26
CA LEU A 343 4.19 23.46 -13.05
C LEU A 343 3.55 23.30 -14.44
N CYS A 344 3.85 22.20 -15.15
CA CYS A 344 3.21 21.89 -16.43
C CYS A 344 1.69 21.74 -16.28
N PHE A 345 1.26 21.04 -15.24
CA PHE A 345 -0.16 20.87 -14.92
C PHE A 345 -0.86 22.21 -14.68
N GLU A 346 -0.23 23.09 -13.90
CA GLU A 346 -0.82 24.39 -13.56
C GLU A 346 -0.87 25.37 -14.74
N VAL A 347 0.16 25.39 -15.58
CA VAL A 347 0.26 26.37 -16.68
C VAL A 347 -0.36 25.86 -17.97
N TRP A 348 -0.22 24.59 -18.29
CA TRP A 348 -0.75 23.99 -19.51
C TRP A 348 -2.08 23.23 -19.30
N GLY A 349 -2.51 23.07 -18.04
CA GLY A 349 -3.71 22.35 -17.66
C GLY A 349 -3.47 20.85 -17.46
N ALA A 350 -4.46 20.19 -16.88
CA ALA A 350 -4.45 18.76 -16.58
C ALA A 350 -4.05 17.92 -17.81
N PRO A 351 -3.23 16.87 -17.65
CA PRO A 351 -2.70 16.07 -18.78
C PRO A 351 -3.73 15.15 -19.44
N TRP A 352 -4.95 15.16 -18.99
CA TRP A 352 -6.07 14.41 -19.56
C TRP A 352 -7.01 15.32 -20.39
N GLY A 353 -7.87 14.71 -21.17
CA GLY A 353 -8.75 15.43 -22.08
C GLY A 353 -8.03 15.88 -23.35
N GLU A 354 -8.13 17.16 -23.69
CA GLU A 354 -7.55 17.74 -24.92
C GLU A 354 -6.07 18.11 -24.78
N ASN A 355 -5.55 18.20 -23.57
CA ASN A 355 -4.14 18.54 -23.31
C ASN A 355 -3.23 17.35 -23.63
N ARG A 356 -2.23 17.62 -24.46
CA ARG A 356 -1.36 16.57 -24.98
C ARG A 356 0.10 16.66 -24.50
N TRP A 357 0.43 17.67 -23.69
CA TRP A 357 1.81 17.91 -23.26
C TRP A 357 2.45 16.69 -22.58
N PHE A 358 1.67 15.89 -21.86
CA PHE A 358 2.17 14.68 -21.21
C PHE A 358 2.77 13.68 -22.22
N PHE A 359 2.17 13.55 -23.40
CA PHE A 359 2.60 12.61 -24.43
C PHE A 359 3.59 13.24 -25.43
N GLU A 360 3.61 14.56 -25.55
CA GLU A 360 4.37 15.30 -26.56
C GLU A 360 5.67 15.90 -26.01
N LYS A 361 5.78 16.03 -24.67
CA LYS A 361 6.90 16.67 -24.00
C LYS A 361 7.54 15.73 -22.98
N THR A 362 8.86 15.77 -22.95
CA THR A 362 9.64 15.14 -21.87
C THR A 362 10.13 16.21 -20.88
N ILE A 363 10.60 15.79 -19.73
CA ILE A 363 11.15 16.71 -18.73
C ILE A 363 12.33 17.53 -19.28
N ASP A 364 13.10 17.00 -20.23
CA ASP A 364 14.26 17.65 -20.83
C ASP A 364 13.90 18.51 -22.08
N ASP A 365 12.62 18.57 -22.48
CA ASP A 365 12.19 19.38 -23.62
C ASP A 365 12.55 20.85 -23.37
N PRO A 366 13.15 21.56 -24.35
CA PRO A 366 13.52 22.97 -24.22
C PRO A 366 12.35 23.88 -23.80
N THR A 367 11.13 23.56 -24.22
CA THR A 367 9.93 24.34 -23.82
C THR A 367 9.59 24.14 -22.36
N VAL A 368 9.76 22.93 -21.82
CA VAL A 368 9.61 22.63 -20.38
C VAL A 368 10.68 23.37 -19.58
N GLN A 369 11.94 23.31 -20.01
CA GLN A 369 13.04 24.02 -19.36
C GLN A 369 12.86 25.54 -19.38
N THR A 370 12.25 26.09 -20.45
CA THR A 370 11.90 27.51 -20.54
C THR A 370 10.75 27.82 -19.56
N LEU A 371 9.73 26.98 -19.48
CA LEU A 371 8.62 27.13 -18.55
C LEU A 371 9.11 27.21 -17.09
N VAL A 372 10.04 26.36 -16.68
CA VAL A 372 10.65 26.37 -15.34
C VAL A 372 11.37 27.70 -15.07
N LYS A 373 12.03 28.27 -16.08
CA LYS A 373 12.72 29.58 -15.92
C LYS A 373 11.72 30.73 -15.82
N ASP A 374 10.70 30.73 -16.68
CA ASP A 374 9.73 31.82 -16.78
C ASP A 374 8.78 31.85 -15.57
N HIS A 375 8.54 30.69 -14.95
CA HIS A 375 7.67 30.52 -13.78
C HIS A 375 8.44 29.97 -12.56
N HIS A 376 9.68 30.45 -12.37
CA HIS A 376 10.55 29.94 -11.32
C HIS A 376 9.96 30.08 -9.92
N ASP A 377 9.21 31.14 -9.65
CA ASP A 377 8.53 31.38 -8.37
C ASP A 377 7.44 30.32 -8.08
N LEU A 378 6.70 29.88 -9.09
CA LEU A 378 5.70 28.82 -8.98
C LEU A 378 6.35 27.45 -8.82
N PHE A 379 7.48 27.21 -9.51
CA PHE A 379 8.29 26.02 -9.34
C PHE A 379 8.84 25.91 -7.90
N GLU A 380 9.39 27.01 -7.34
CA GLU A 380 9.86 27.05 -5.94
C GLU A 380 8.71 26.88 -4.94
N PHE A 381 7.52 27.43 -5.23
CA PHE A 381 6.35 27.26 -4.40
C PHE A 381 5.93 25.79 -4.29
N ASN A 382 5.93 25.04 -5.38
CA ASN A 382 5.60 23.61 -5.35
C ASN A 382 6.64 22.80 -4.56
N ARG A 383 7.93 23.16 -4.61
CA ARG A 383 8.97 22.53 -3.78
C ARG A 383 8.81 22.89 -2.30
N TRP A 384 8.47 24.14 -2.00
CA TRP A 384 8.21 24.60 -0.65
C TRP A 384 6.99 23.89 -0.03
N LEU A 385 5.92 23.69 -0.79
CA LEU A 385 4.76 22.92 -0.31
C LEU A 385 5.16 21.51 0.16
N GLN A 386 6.03 20.82 -0.55
CA GLN A 386 6.53 19.51 -0.15
C GLN A 386 7.33 19.56 1.16
N TRP A 387 8.16 20.58 1.32
CA TRP A 387 8.89 20.79 2.57
C TRP A 387 7.96 21.01 3.76
N ILE A 388 6.97 21.90 3.63
CA ILE A 388 6.00 22.18 4.70
C ILE A 388 5.16 20.94 5.03
N ALA A 389 4.73 20.17 4.03
CA ALA A 389 4.02 18.91 4.27
C ALA A 389 4.86 17.93 5.08
N ALA A 390 6.14 17.76 4.71
CA ALA A 390 7.07 16.90 5.42
C ALA A 390 7.28 17.34 6.87
N GLU A 391 7.44 18.65 7.12
CA GLU A 391 7.56 19.19 8.48
C GLU A 391 6.33 18.88 9.34
N GLN A 392 5.12 19.08 8.80
CA GLN A 392 3.87 18.85 9.56
C GLN A 392 3.60 17.39 9.84
N VAL A 393 3.88 16.47 8.90
CA VAL A 393 3.76 15.03 9.14
C VAL A 393 4.80 14.56 10.16
N ASN A 394 6.03 15.04 10.08
CA ASN A 394 7.06 14.77 11.07
C ASN A 394 6.66 15.25 12.48
N ASP A 395 6.11 16.46 12.58
CA ASP A 395 5.63 17.00 13.85
C ASP A 395 4.47 16.16 14.43
N ALA A 396 3.58 15.66 13.57
CA ALA A 396 2.51 14.76 13.98
C ALA A 396 3.06 13.42 14.51
N GLN A 397 4.06 12.81 13.83
CA GLN A 397 4.71 11.57 14.29
C GLN A 397 5.46 11.79 15.62
N HIS A 398 6.25 12.85 15.75
CA HIS A 398 6.93 13.15 17.01
C HIS A 398 5.94 13.39 18.15
N THR A 399 4.84 14.12 17.87
CA THR A 399 3.77 14.32 18.85
C THR A 399 3.18 12.98 19.33
N ALA A 400 2.94 12.03 18.43
CA ALA A 400 2.45 10.71 18.80
C ALA A 400 3.40 9.98 19.77
N LEU A 401 4.69 9.97 19.45
CA LEU A 401 5.73 9.31 20.25
C LEU A 401 5.91 10.01 21.62
N ASP A 402 5.93 11.35 21.65
CA ASP A 402 6.07 12.15 22.86
C ASP A 402 4.89 11.96 23.83
N HIS A 403 3.68 11.66 23.30
CA HIS A 403 2.49 11.33 24.09
C HIS A 403 2.38 9.83 24.44
N GLY A 404 3.37 9.02 24.08
CA GLY A 404 3.55 7.65 24.54
C GLY A 404 3.03 6.55 23.60
N MET A 405 2.73 6.84 22.34
CA MET A 405 2.48 5.79 21.35
C MET A 405 3.76 4.98 21.09
N THR A 406 3.63 3.68 20.96
CA THR A 406 4.76 2.78 20.67
C THR A 406 5.26 2.92 19.23
N LEU A 407 4.34 3.05 18.27
CA LEU A 407 4.65 3.14 16.84
C LEU A 407 4.29 4.53 16.27
N GLY A 408 3.30 5.21 16.84
CA GLY A 408 2.81 6.47 16.31
C GLY A 408 2.02 6.29 15.03
N LEU A 409 2.42 7.00 13.97
CA LEU A 409 1.77 6.94 12.66
C LEU A 409 2.08 5.62 11.96
N MET A 410 1.05 4.97 11.44
CA MET A 410 1.12 3.90 10.45
C MET A 410 0.60 4.44 9.13
N GLN A 411 1.48 4.52 8.13
CA GLN A 411 1.09 4.97 6.79
C GLN A 411 0.66 3.80 5.93
N ASP A 412 -0.36 4.03 5.11
CA ASP A 412 -0.77 3.10 4.06
C ASP A 412 -0.08 3.43 2.74
N MET A 413 0.46 2.42 2.07
CA MET A 413 1.16 2.56 0.79
C MET A 413 0.27 2.07 -0.34
N ALA A 414 -0.15 2.96 -1.24
CA ALA A 414 -0.93 2.63 -2.42
C ALA A 414 -0.17 1.68 -3.37
N VAL A 415 -0.90 0.85 -4.11
CA VAL A 415 -0.33 -0.15 -5.05
C VAL A 415 0.48 0.53 -6.17
N GLY A 416 -0.03 1.62 -6.72
CA GLY A 416 0.57 2.32 -7.86
C GLY A 416 0.29 3.82 -7.86
N VAL A 417 0.42 4.43 -9.03
CA VAL A 417 0.22 5.86 -9.28
C VAL A 417 -0.75 6.06 -10.45
N HIS A 418 -1.27 7.26 -10.60
CA HIS A 418 -2.04 7.63 -11.77
C HIS A 418 -1.21 7.53 -13.05
N GLY A 419 -1.79 6.96 -14.11
CA GLY A 419 -1.06 6.72 -15.37
C GLY A 419 -0.56 7.97 -16.09
N LEU A 420 -1.14 9.14 -15.78
CA LEU A 420 -0.73 10.44 -16.25
C LEU A 420 -0.08 11.28 -15.14
N GLY A 421 0.32 10.64 -14.04
CA GLY A 421 0.93 11.26 -12.88
C GLY A 421 2.40 11.66 -13.07
N ALA A 422 2.91 12.33 -12.06
CA ALA A 422 4.26 12.88 -12.06
C ALA A 422 5.34 11.80 -12.21
N ASP A 423 5.19 10.67 -11.51
CA ASP A 423 6.15 9.57 -11.55
C ASP A 423 6.22 8.94 -12.94
N ALA A 424 5.06 8.79 -13.63
CA ALA A 424 4.99 8.18 -14.95
C ALA A 424 5.52 9.12 -16.04
N TRP A 425 5.34 10.44 -15.89
CA TRP A 425 5.82 11.42 -16.86
C TRP A 425 7.33 11.67 -16.77
N ALA A 426 7.82 11.83 -15.54
CA ALA A 426 9.22 12.19 -15.33
C ALA A 426 10.18 11.06 -15.70
N ASN A 427 9.78 9.81 -15.49
CA ASN A 427 10.62 8.64 -15.70
C ASN A 427 9.78 7.48 -16.27
N PRO A 428 9.31 7.57 -17.50
CA PRO A 428 8.42 6.59 -18.11
C PRO A 428 9.03 5.17 -18.18
N GLU A 429 10.35 5.05 -18.24
CA GLU A 429 11.06 3.77 -18.24
C GLU A 429 10.93 2.98 -16.94
N ARG A 430 10.52 3.62 -15.85
CA ARG A 430 10.21 2.93 -14.57
C ARG A 430 8.98 2.03 -14.68
N PHE A 431 8.12 2.30 -15.65
CA PHE A 431 6.83 1.63 -15.83
C PHE A 431 6.82 0.77 -17.09
N ALA A 432 5.91 -0.20 -17.12
CA ALA A 432 5.71 -0.99 -18.32
C ALA A 432 5.16 -0.13 -19.47
N SER A 433 5.64 -0.38 -20.68
CA SER A 433 5.16 0.25 -21.89
C SER A 433 3.83 -0.38 -22.37
N GLY A 434 3.24 0.13 -23.44
CA GLY A 434 2.26 -0.60 -24.22
C GLY A 434 0.83 -0.73 -23.67
N GLY A 435 0.42 0.13 -22.73
CA GLY A 435 -0.99 0.21 -22.33
C GLY A 435 -1.48 -0.98 -21.51
N VAL A 436 -0.81 -1.27 -20.42
CA VAL A 436 -1.23 -2.22 -19.37
C VAL A 436 -1.49 -1.48 -18.06
N THR A 437 -2.43 -2.00 -17.29
CA THR A 437 -2.78 -1.52 -15.95
C THR A 437 -2.70 -2.66 -14.94
N VAL A 438 -2.61 -2.30 -13.66
CA VAL A 438 -2.67 -3.26 -12.55
C VAL A 438 -4.11 -3.46 -12.10
N GLY A 439 -4.41 -4.67 -11.65
CA GLY A 439 -5.69 -5.01 -11.06
C GLY A 439 -5.68 -6.38 -10.41
N CYS A 440 -6.83 -7.01 -10.34
CA CYS A 440 -6.95 -8.41 -9.90
C CYS A 440 -7.88 -9.20 -10.81
N PRO A 441 -7.66 -10.54 -10.94
CA PRO A 441 -8.59 -11.41 -11.64
C PRO A 441 -9.93 -11.50 -10.88
N PRO A 442 -10.99 -12.07 -11.51
CA PRO A 442 -12.26 -12.33 -10.84
C PRO A 442 -12.07 -13.08 -9.50
N ASP A 443 -12.79 -12.63 -8.49
CA ASP A 443 -12.84 -13.23 -7.17
C ASP A 443 -14.29 -13.32 -6.64
N PHE A 444 -14.48 -13.77 -5.38
CA PHE A 444 -15.81 -13.87 -4.78
C PHE A 444 -16.51 -12.52 -4.62
N TYR A 445 -15.75 -11.45 -4.37
CA TYR A 445 -16.28 -10.13 -4.10
C TYR A 445 -16.50 -9.33 -5.38
N ASN A 446 -15.70 -9.62 -6.42
CA ASN A 446 -15.81 -9.00 -7.73
C ASN A 446 -15.67 -10.02 -8.86
N GLN A 447 -16.79 -10.57 -9.31
CA GLN A 447 -16.86 -11.61 -10.36
C GLN A 447 -16.38 -11.13 -11.73
N GLN A 448 -16.20 -9.82 -11.94
CA GLN A 448 -15.66 -9.25 -13.18
C GLN A 448 -14.15 -9.04 -13.13
N GLY A 449 -13.54 -9.17 -11.92
CA GLY A 449 -12.20 -8.67 -11.65
C GLY A 449 -12.19 -7.15 -11.50
N GLN A 450 -11.05 -6.60 -11.17
CA GLN A 450 -10.87 -5.15 -10.99
C GLN A 450 -9.70 -4.65 -11.82
N ASP A 451 -9.89 -3.50 -12.46
CA ASP A 451 -8.82 -2.73 -13.11
C ASP A 451 -8.65 -1.43 -12.32
N TRP A 452 -7.49 -1.24 -11.71
CA TRP A 452 -7.21 -0.07 -10.88
C TRP A 452 -6.65 1.12 -11.67
N GLY A 453 -6.45 0.95 -12.98
CA GLY A 453 -6.02 2.02 -13.88
C GLY A 453 -4.56 2.48 -13.69
N GLN A 454 -3.77 1.78 -12.90
CA GLN A 454 -2.42 2.15 -12.50
C GLN A 454 -1.38 1.44 -13.38
N PRO A 455 -0.36 2.13 -13.94
CA PRO A 455 0.72 1.46 -14.66
C PRO A 455 1.61 0.67 -13.69
N PRO A 456 1.95 -0.58 -13.99
CA PRO A 456 2.86 -1.37 -13.17
C PRO A 456 4.31 -0.93 -13.36
N PHE A 457 5.13 -1.05 -12.32
CA PHE A 457 6.59 -0.95 -12.48
C PHE A 457 7.11 -2.03 -13.43
N ASN A 458 8.07 -1.64 -14.28
CA ASN A 458 8.79 -2.57 -15.13
C ASN A 458 9.78 -3.39 -14.29
N PRO A 459 9.62 -4.73 -14.14
CA PRO A 459 10.51 -5.53 -13.30
C PRO A 459 11.95 -5.56 -13.80
N ARG A 460 12.18 -5.45 -15.13
CA ARG A 460 13.52 -5.37 -15.71
C ARG A 460 14.23 -4.07 -15.36
N TYR A 461 13.49 -2.94 -15.36
CA TYR A 461 14.01 -1.65 -14.92
C TYR A 461 14.39 -1.66 -13.44
N LEU A 462 13.50 -2.18 -12.58
CA LEU A 462 13.79 -2.31 -11.16
C LEU A 462 15.08 -3.08 -10.91
N GLU A 463 15.21 -4.22 -11.56
CA GLU A 463 16.40 -5.08 -11.42
C GLU A 463 17.69 -4.41 -11.95
N ALA A 464 17.59 -3.77 -13.12
CA ALA A 464 18.72 -3.08 -13.74
C ALA A 464 19.23 -1.89 -12.93
N THR A 465 18.35 -1.22 -12.18
CA THR A 465 18.69 -0.04 -11.35
C THR A 465 18.92 -0.37 -9.88
N GLY A 466 18.97 -1.66 -9.52
CA GLY A 466 19.13 -2.09 -8.13
C GLY A 466 17.96 -1.62 -7.24
N TYR A 467 16.75 -1.54 -7.81
CA TYR A 467 15.52 -1.13 -7.12
C TYR A 467 15.53 0.32 -6.61
N GLN A 468 16.31 1.21 -7.19
CA GLN A 468 16.51 2.58 -6.67
C GLN A 468 15.19 3.29 -6.39
N VAL A 469 14.25 3.34 -7.35
CA VAL A 469 12.96 4.02 -7.18
C VAL A 469 12.16 3.43 -6.02
N TYR A 470 12.20 2.11 -5.86
CA TYR A 470 11.50 1.42 -4.77
C TYR A 470 12.16 1.69 -3.41
N ARG A 471 13.51 1.70 -3.35
CA ARG A 471 14.26 2.07 -2.14
C ARG A 471 13.91 3.48 -1.66
N GLU A 472 13.93 4.45 -2.57
CA GLU A 472 13.63 5.85 -2.27
C GLU A 472 12.17 6.04 -1.82
N MET A 473 11.22 5.33 -2.44
CA MET A 473 9.82 5.35 -2.07
C MET A 473 9.59 4.78 -0.66
N VAL A 474 10.16 3.61 -0.35
CA VAL A 474 10.03 2.99 0.98
C VAL A 474 10.72 3.84 2.05
N HIS A 475 11.90 4.40 1.73
CA HIS A 475 12.63 5.30 2.61
C HIS A 475 11.78 6.51 3.01
N SER A 476 11.17 7.20 2.02
CA SER A 476 10.36 8.39 2.29
C SER A 476 9.14 8.13 3.19
N MET A 477 8.57 6.92 3.15
CA MET A 477 7.48 6.56 4.05
C MET A 477 7.95 6.42 5.50
N TYR A 478 9.14 5.87 5.72
CA TYR A 478 9.70 5.71 7.07
C TYR A 478 10.27 7.00 7.66
N GLU A 479 10.50 8.04 6.86
CA GLU A 479 10.87 9.36 7.40
C GLU A 479 9.80 9.93 8.35
N HIS A 480 8.54 9.48 8.21
CA HIS A 480 7.39 10.06 8.88
C HIS A 480 6.52 9.06 9.64
N ALA A 481 6.88 7.79 9.73
CA ALA A 481 6.04 6.76 10.32
C ALA A 481 6.83 5.68 11.06
N GLY A 482 6.25 5.11 12.12
CA GLY A 482 6.81 3.97 12.82
C GLY A 482 6.39 2.61 12.23
N ALA A 483 5.41 2.61 11.32
CA ALA A 483 4.98 1.43 10.59
C ALA A 483 4.43 1.79 9.21
N VAL A 484 4.54 0.85 8.27
CA VAL A 484 3.98 0.96 6.92
C VAL A 484 3.08 -0.25 6.64
N ARG A 485 1.84 0.01 6.25
CA ARG A 485 0.96 -0.99 5.65
C ARG A 485 1.15 -0.95 4.13
N ILE A 486 1.39 -2.10 3.54
CA ILE A 486 1.52 -2.24 2.08
C ILE A 486 0.20 -2.79 1.55
N ASP A 487 -0.48 -1.97 0.78
CA ASP A 487 -1.68 -2.36 0.08
C ASP A 487 -1.36 -3.40 -0.99
N HIS A 488 -2.15 -4.48 -1.06
CA HIS A 488 -1.95 -5.61 -1.97
C HIS A 488 -0.51 -6.14 -1.95
N VAL A 489 -0.05 -6.64 -0.79
CA VAL A 489 1.36 -7.09 -0.59
C VAL A 489 1.79 -8.20 -1.55
N LEU A 490 0.84 -8.93 -2.16
CA LEU A 490 1.12 -9.88 -3.25
C LEU A 490 1.87 -9.22 -4.40
N GLY A 491 1.73 -7.90 -4.58
CA GLY A 491 2.46 -7.10 -5.56
C GLY A 491 3.98 -7.14 -5.44
N LEU A 492 4.54 -7.53 -4.29
CA LEU A 492 5.99 -7.78 -4.13
C LEU A 492 6.44 -9.06 -4.85
N PHE A 493 5.52 -9.98 -5.12
CA PHE A 493 5.78 -11.28 -5.75
C PHE A 493 5.29 -11.33 -7.18
N ARG A 494 4.06 -10.84 -7.43
CA ARG A 494 3.42 -10.81 -8.74
C ARG A 494 2.30 -9.81 -8.76
N LEU A 495 2.06 -9.18 -9.93
CA LEU A 495 0.92 -8.32 -10.19
C LEU A 495 0.12 -8.84 -11.38
N TRP A 496 -1.20 -8.67 -11.31
CA TRP A 496 -2.09 -8.96 -12.42
C TRP A 496 -2.09 -7.77 -13.37
N TRP A 497 -1.50 -7.97 -14.56
CA TRP A 497 -1.44 -6.95 -15.60
C TRP A 497 -2.57 -7.13 -16.59
N ILE A 498 -3.33 -6.08 -16.80
CA ILE A 498 -4.52 -6.06 -17.64
C ILE A 498 -4.19 -5.26 -18.90
N PRO A 499 -4.14 -5.91 -20.08
CA PRO A 499 -3.96 -5.20 -21.34
C PRO A 499 -5.17 -4.32 -21.65
N GLN A 500 -4.91 -3.10 -22.09
CA GLN A 500 -5.96 -2.15 -22.46
C GLN A 500 -6.94 -2.76 -23.48
N GLY A 501 -8.22 -2.64 -23.19
CA GLY A 501 -9.30 -3.13 -24.05
C GLY A 501 -9.67 -4.62 -23.90
N LEU A 502 -8.90 -5.43 -23.14
CA LEU A 502 -9.26 -6.84 -22.90
C LEU A 502 -10.13 -7.06 -21.66
N GLY A 503 -10.18 -6.08 -20.75
CA GLY A 503 -10.91 -6.15 -19.49
C GLY A 503 -10.20 -7.01 -18.42
N ALA A 504 -10.57 -6.80 -17.16
CA ALA A 504 -9.86 -7.34 -15.98
C ALA A 504 -9.75 -8.87 -15.95
N ARG A 505 -10.68 -9.60 -16.56
CA ARG A 505 -10.65 -11.07 -16.67
C ARG A 505 -9.50 -11.60 -17.52
N ASN A 506 -9.00 -10.80 -18.46
CA ASN A 506 -8.07 -11.23 -19.50
C ASN A 506 -6.66 -10.65 -19.29
N GLY A 507 -6.19 -10.70 -18.07
CA GLY A 507 -4.83 -10.31 -17.71
C GLY A 507 -3.87 -11.49 -17.63
N ALA A 508 -2.64 -11.20 -17.18
CA ALA A 508 -1.64 -12.19 -16.83
C ALA A 508 -0.83 -11.72 -15.59
N TYR A 509 -0.43 -12.68 -14.74
CA TYR A 509 0.49 -12.38 -13.67
C TYR A 509 1.91 -12.20 -14.20
N VAL A 510 2.51 -11.05 -13.89
CA VAL A 510 3.93 -10.76 -14.10
C VAL A 510 4.66 -10.89 -12.77
N MET A 511 5.75 -11.66 -12.77
CA MET A 511 6.53 -11.96 -11.57
C MET A 511 7.53 -10.85 -11.27
N TYR A 512 7.72 -10.56 -9.99
CA TYR A 512 8.74 -9.66 -9.45
C TYR A 512 9.75 -10.44 -8.62
N ASN A 513 10.96 -9.94 -8.50
CA ASN A 513 11.95 -10.51 -7.60
C ASN A 513 11.63 -10.11 -6.15
N HIS A 514 10.83 -10.94 -5.49
CA HIS A 514 10.38 -10.71 -4.12
C HIS A 514 11.53 -10.68 -3.09
N GLU A 515 12.63 -11.40 -3.33
CA GLU A 515 13.80 -11.36 -2.43
C GLU A 515 14.41 -9.96 -2.41
N ALA A 516 14.55 -9.32 -3.57
CA ALA A 516 15.05 -7.94 -3.66
C ALA A 516 14.05 -6.94 -3.05
N MET A 517 12.74 -7.08 -3.34
CA MET A 517 11.70 -6.21 -2.79
C MET A 517 11.64 -6.31 -1.26
N LEU A 518 11.64 -7.52 -0.71
CA LEU A 518 11.67 -7.76 0.73
C LEU A 518 12.99 -7.33 1.37
N GLY A 519 14.10 -7.49 0.65
CA GLY A 519 15.42 -7.00 1.09
C GLY A 519 15.43 -5.48 1.29
N VAL A 520 14.84 -4.72 0.36
CA VAL A 520 14.69 -3.26 0.49
C VAL A 520 13.83 -2.92 1.70
N LEU A 521 12.66 -3.56 1.86
CA LEU A 521 11.80 -3.35 3.03
C LEU A 521 12.53 -3.63 4.34
N ALA A 522 13.31 -4.72 4.37
CA ALA A 522 14.06 -5.10 5.56
C ALA A 522 15.16 -4.08 5.92
N ILE A 523 15.84 -3.52 4.93
CA ILE A 523 16.84 -2.47 5.14
C ILE A 523 16.19 -1.21 5.68
N GLU A 524 15.18 -0.67 4.99
CA GLU A 524 14.58 0.62 5.34
C GLU A 524 13.81 0.55 6.66
N ALA A 525 13.03 -0.52 6.89
CA ALA A 525 12.36 -0.75 8.17
C ALA A 525 13.35 -0.87 9.34
N THR A 526 14.49 -1.57 9.12
CA THR A 526 15.53 -1.71 10.16
C THR A 526 16.22 -0.37 10.47
N ARG A 527 16.49 0.44 9.45
CA ARG A 527 17.06 1.80 9.62
C ARG A 527 16.17 2.70 10.43
N ALA A 528 14.88 2.62 10.18
CA ALA A 528 13.86 3.41 10.88
C ALA A 528 13.46 2.82 12.25
N GLY A 529 13.82 1.60 12.56
CA GLY A 529 13.29 0.86 13.71
C GLY A 529 11.78 0.59 13.60
N GLY A 530 11.26 0.54 12.37
CA GLY A 530 9.85 0.45 12.04
C GLY A 530 9.38 -0.97 11.74
N MET A 531 8.08 -1.11 11.46
CA MET A 531 7.40 -2.38 11.13
C MET A 531 6.79 -2.33 9.73
N VAL A 532 6.56 -3.52 9.15
CA VAL A 532 5.81 -3.69 7.90
C VAL A 532 4.60 -4.58 8.15
N ILE A 533 3.45 -4.13 7.68
CA ILE A 533 2.20 -4.88 7.63
C ILE A 533 1.84 -5.06 6.15
N GLY A 534 1.65 -6.29 5.71
CA GLY A 534 1.18 -6.59 4.36
C GLY A 534 -0.30 -6.89 4.35
N GLU A 535 -1.06 -6.18 3.52
CA GLU A 535 -2.42 -6.59 3.23
C GLU A 535 -2.36 -7.83 2.33
N ASP A 536 -2.71 -8.98 2.90
CA ASP A 536 -2.67 -10.31 2.28
C ASP A 536 -4.05 -10.97 2.23
N LEU A 537 -5.08 -10.15 1.99
CA LEU A 537 -6.45 -10.61 1.79
C LEU A 537 -6.65 -11.19 0.39
N GLY A 538 -7.74 -11.93 0.19
CA GLY A 538 -8.06 -12.53 -1.10
C GLY A 538 -7.22 -13.76 -1.46
N THR A 539 -6.96 -13.95 -2.76
CA THR A 539 -6.29 -15.17 -3.29
C THR A 539 -4.78 -15.09 -3.15
N VAL A 540 -4.28 -15.18 -1.93
CA VAL A 540 -2.84 -15.19 -1.65
C VAL A 540 -2.36 -16.63 -1.42
N PRO A 541 -1.41 -17.13 -2.24
CA PRO A 541 -0.88 -18.47 -2.06
C PRO A 541 -0.16 -18.64 -0.71
N ASP A 542 -0.28 -19.83 -0.10
CA ASP A 542 0.33 -20.13 1.21
C ASP A 542 1.84 -19.91 1.26
N TYR A 543 2.55 -20.15 0.15
CA TYR A 543 3.99 -19.92 0.11
C TYR A 543 4.34 -18.43 0.28
N VAL A 544 3.49 -17.53 -0.23
CA VAL A 544 3.65 -16.07 -0.07
C VAL A 544 3.52 -15.70 1.40
N ARG A 545 2.44 -16.14 2.06
CA ARG A 545 2.22 -15.88 3.50
C ARG A 545 3.39 -16.39 4.35
N ARG A 546 3.92 -17.60 4.03
CA ARG A 546 5.10 -18.13 4.73
C ARG A 546 6.35 -17.27 4.53
N ILE A 547 6.66 -16.87 3.29
CA ILE A 547 7.83 -16.04 2.99
C ILE A 547 7.69 -14.67 3.70
N LEU A 548 6.52 -14.04 3.66
CA LEU A 548 6.26 -12.78 4.37
C LEU A 548 6.52 -12.94 5.88
N ALA A 549 5.95 -13.98 6.49
CA ALA A 549 6.12 -14.26 7.92
C ALA A 549 7.59 -14.54 8.29
N ASP A 550 8.32 -15.29 7.46
CA ASP A 550 9.74 -15.57 7.65
C ASP A 550 10.59 -14.28 7.60
N HIS A 551 10.21 -13.32 6.75
CA HIS A 551 10.87 -12.01 6.63
C HIS A 551 10.38 -10.98 7.66
N GLY A 552 9.44 -11.33 8.54
CA GLY A 552 8.97 -10.44 9.62
C GLY A 552 7.92 -9.42 9.17
N VAL A 553 7.31 -9.62 8.01
CA VAL A 553 6.15 -8.86 7.56
C VAL A 553 4.89 -9.44 8.22
N LEU A 554 4.12 -8.62 8.91
CA LEU A 554 2.85 -9.04 9.49
C LEU A 554 1.78 -9.13 8.40
N GLY A 555 0.92 -10.16 8.49
CA GLY A 555 -0.26 -10.24 7.63
C GLY A 555 -1.44 -9.43 8.20
N THR A 556 -2.57 -9.46 7.51
CA THR A 556 -3.81 -8.79 7.92
C THR A 556 -4.92 -9.82 8.14
N ASP A 557 -5.48 -9.88 9.35
CA ASP A 557 -6.65 -10.70 9.69
C ASP A 557 -7.87 -9.79 9.89
N VAL A 558 -8.88 -9.94 9.03
CA VAL A 558 -10.14 -9.20 9.13
C VAL A 558 -11.23 -10.16 9.55
N GLU A 559 -11.95 -9.82 10.63
CA GLU A 559 -12.89 -10.71 11.29
C GLU A 559 -13.98 -11.23 10.35
N TRP A 560 -14.55 -10.36 9.51
CA TRP A 560 -15.56 -10.74 8.52
C TRP A 560 -15.10 -11.77 7.49
N PHE A 561 -13.79 -11.94 7.27
CA PHE A 561 -13.23 -12.91 6.34
C PHE A 561 -12.65 -14.15 7.02
N ASN A 562 -12.57 -14.17 8.34
CA ASN A 562 -11.84 -15.19 9.10
C ASN A 562 -12.73 -16.42 9.40
N ARG A 563 -13.12 -17.13 8.34
CA ARG A 563 -13.94 -18.35 8.44
C ARG A 563 -13.08 -19.60 8.53
N VAL A 564 -13.64 -20.63 9.15
CA VAL A 564 -13.01 -21.96 9.21
C VAL A 564 -12.77 -22.46 7.76
N ASP A 565 -11.58 -23.02 7.53
CA ASP A 565 -11.13 -23.52 6.23
C ASP A 565 -11.18 -22.49 5.08
N ASP A 566 -11.10 -21.18 5.40
CA ASP A 566 -11.21 -20.07 4.45
C ASP A 566 -12.46 -20.19 3.54
N SER A 567 -13.56 -20.69 4.13
CA SER A 567 -14.78 -20.96 3.39
C SER A 567 -15.40 -19.70 2.79
N PRO A 568 -15.84 -19.76 1.52
CA PRO A 568 -16.54 -18.65 0.87
C PRO A 568 -18.01 -18.54 1.26
N ASN A 569 -18.58 -19.53 1.98
CA ASN A 569 -20.00 -19.57 2.25
C ASN A 569 -20.39 -18.68 3.42
N ALA A 570 -21.34 -17.80 3.23
CA ALA A 570 -21.77 -16.80 4.21
C ALA A 570 -22.23 -17.39 5.56
N GLY A 571 -22.85 -18.57 5.55
CA GLY A 571 -23.35 -19.24 6.74
C GLY A 571 -22.36 -20.13 7.48
N ASP A 572 -21.14 -20.28 6.98
CA ASP A 572 -20.13 -21.12 7.59
C ASP A 572 -19.53 -20.48 8.86
N PRO A 573 -19.07 -21.28 9.83
CA PRO A 573 -18.63 -20.78 11.13
C PRO A 573 -17.34 -19.94 11.02
N TYR A 574 -17.25 -18.91 11.84
CA TYR A 574 -16.03 -18.13 12.04
C TYR A 574 -15.02 -18.85 12.92
N ARG A 575 -13.74 -18.62 12.70
CA ARG A 575 -12.63 -19.10 13.51
C ARG A 575 -12.76 -18.64 14.95
N THR A 576 -12.22 -19.45 15.86
CA THR A 576 -12.04 -19.01 17.26
C THR A 576 -10.88 -18.01 17.34
N PRO A 577 -10.83 -17.15 18.36
CA PRO A 577 -9.72 -16.22 18.55
C PRO A 577 -8.33 -16.89 18.52
N GLN A 578 -8.21 -18.09 19.04
CA GLN A 578 -6.96 -18.85 19.13
C GLN A 578 -6.42 -19.34 17.79
N GLU A 579 -7.26 -19.35 16.76
CA GLU A 579 -6.91 -19.76 15.38
C GLU A 579 -6.39 -18.59 14.51
N TYR A 580 -6.44 -17.37 15.05
CA TYR A 580 -5.87 -16.19 14.37
C TYR A 580 -4.34 -16.25 14.32
N ARG A 581 -3.76 -15.61 13.30
CA ARG A 581 -2.30 -15.56 13.14
C ARG A 581 -1.66 -14.68 14.21
N LYS A 582 -0.56 -15.14 14.81
CA LYS A 582 0.21 -14.32 15.76
C LYS A 582 0.87 -13.13 15.03
N GLN A 583 1.48 -13.38 13.86
CA GLN A 583 2.14 -12.34 13.06
C GLN A 583 1.12 -11.66 12.15
N ALA A 584 0.20 -10.93 12.75
CA ALA A 584 -0.85 -10.20 12.03
C ALA A 584 -1.23 -8.91 12.74
N LEU A 585 -1.82 -8.01 11.95
CA LEU A 585 -2.69 -6.93 12.37
C LEU A 585 -4.13 -7.47 12.27
N ALA A 586 -4.82 -7.64 13.38
CA ALA A 586 -6.20 -8.10 13.40
C ALA A 586 -7.16 -6.93 13.57
N SER A 587 -8.23 -6.91 12.79
CA SER A 587 -9.28 -5.87 12.80
C SER A 587 -10.66 -6.46 12.58
N VAL A 588 -11.70 -5.75 12.99
CA VAL A 588 -13.08 -6.12 12.66
C VAL A 588 -13.38 -5.75 11.21
N THR A 589 -13.02 -4.54 10.81
CA THR A 589 -13.31 -3.99 9.47
C THR A 589 -12.10 -3.26 8.88
N THR A 590 -12.22 -2.90 7.60
CA THR A 590 -11.26 -2.07 6.86
C THR A 590 -11.99 -0.87 6.23
N HIS A 591 -11.25 0.04 5.60
CA HIS A 591 -11.84 1.17 4.88
C HIS A 591 -12.60 0.77 3.60
N ASP A 592 -12.38 -0.44 3.06
CA ASP A 592 -13.09 -1.00 1.90
C ASP A 592 -14.38 -1.74 2.27
N LEU A 593 -14.58 -1.96 3.57
CA LEU A 593 -15.79 -2.54 4.10
C LEU A 593 -16.69 -1.47 4.72
N PRO A 594 -17.99 -1.70 4.77
CA PRO A 594 -18.87 -0.87 5.58
C PRO A 594 -18.39 -0.80 7.02
N PRO A 595 -18.59 0.33 7.74
CA PRO A 595 -18.47 0.36 9.18
C PRO A 595 -19.29 -0.78 9.81
N THR A 596 -18.81 -1.33 10.92
CA THR A 596 -19.43 -2.51 11.54
C THR A 596 -20.91 -2.28 11.88
N ALA A 597 -21.27 -1.08 12.34
CA ALA A 597 -22.67 -0.70 12.59
C ALA A 597 -23.52 -0.75 11.30
N GLY A 598 -23.01 -0.21 10.20
CA GLY A 598 -23.70 -0.24 8.90
C GLY A 598 -23.82 -1.67 8.34
N TYR A 599 -22.81 -2.51 8.57
CA TYR A 599 -22.84 -3.92 8.17
C TYR A 599 -23.92 -4.71 8.93
N LEU A 600 -23.97 -4.54 10.25
CA LEU A 600 -24.99 -5.16 11.11
C LEU A 600 -26.42 -4.75 10.76
N ASN A 601 -26.61 -3.51 10.27
CA ASN A 601 -27.90 -2.94 9.85
C ASN A 601 -28.22 -3.17 8.35
N PHE A 602 -27.39 -3.94 7.64
CA PHE A 602 -27.55 -4.21 6.20
C PHE A 602 -27.53 -2.99 5.29
N GLU A 603 -26.87 -1.91 5.70
CA GLU A 603 -26.75 -0.70 4.86
C GLU A 603 -26.01 -1.00 3.53
N HIS A 604 -25.06 -1.93 3.54
CA HIS A 604 -24.37 -2.39 2.33
C HIS A 604 -25.28 -3.12 1.34
N VAL A 605 -26.35 -3.77 1.80
CA VAL A 605 -27.34 -4.43 0.92
C VAL A 605 -28.15 -3.37 0.19
N LYS A 606 -28.69 -2.38 0.95
CA LYS A 606 -29.47 -1.27 0.41
C LYS A 606 -28.63 -0.46 -0.59
N LEU A 607 -27.42 -0.10 -0.20
CA LEU A 607 -26.51 0.71 -1.02
C LEU A 607 -26.16 0.01 -2.34
N ARG A 608 -25.85 -1.29 -2.32
CA ARG A 608 -25.52 -2.04 -3.54
C ARG A 608 -26.72 -2.20 -4.45
N GLU A 609 -27.93 -2.32 -3.91
CA GLU A 609 -29.17 -2.33 -4.69
C GLU A 609 -29.40 -0.97 -5.37
N GLU A 610 -29.31 0.12 -4.62
CA GLU A 610 -29.48 1.49 -5.13
C GLU A 610 -28.48 1.83 -6.24
N LEU A 611 -27.23 1.38 -6.09
CA LEU A 611 -26.15 1.60 -7.05
C LEU A 611 -26.10 0.58 -8.20
N HIS A 612 -27.05 -0.36 -8.24
CA HIS A 612 -27.11 -1.43 -9.26
C HIS A 612 -25.85 -2.28 -9.38
N LEU A 613 -25.19 -2.55 -8.25
CA LEU A 613 -23.94 -3.32 -8.18
C LEU A 613 -24.16 -4.83 -7.99
N LEU A 614 -25.39 -5.28 -7.78
CA LEU A 614 -25.70 -6.69 -7.55
C LEU A 614 -25.73 -7.45 -8.88
N SER A 615 -25.05 -8.61 -8.92
CA SER A 615 -25.09 -9.56 -10.03
C SER A 615 -26.19 -10.63 -9.89
N GLU A 616 -26.89 -10.61 -8.76
CA GLU A 616 -27.96 -11.53 -8.38
C GLU A 616 -29.16 -10.76 -7.80
N PRO A 617 -30.34 -11.38 -7.66
CA PRO A 617 -31.49 -10.72 -7.02
C PRO A 617 -31.18 -10.26 -5.60
N VAL A 618 -31.71 -9.09 -5.21
CA VAL A 618 -31.42 -8.50 -3.89
C VAL A 618 -31.83 -9.40 -2.74
N GLU A 619 -32.90 -10.21 -2.92
CA GLU A 619 -33.38 -11.15 -1.90
C GLU A 619 -32.34 -12.25 -1.64
N VAL A 620 -31.59 -12.69 -2.66
CA VAL A 620 -30.53 -13.70 -2.54
C VAL A 620 -29.34 -13.11 -1.79
N PHE A 621 -28.91 -11.92 -2.19
CA PHE A 621 -27.83 -11.20 -1.53
C PHE A 621 -28.15 -10.87 -0.07
N ALA A 622 -29.38 -10.39 0.22
CA ALA A 622 -29.87 -10.13 1.58
C ALA A 622 -29.91 -11.41 2.44
N ALA A 623 -30.33 -12.54 1.88
CA ALA A 623 -30.30 -13.82 2.58
C ALA A 623 -28.87 -14.28 2.92
N SER A 624 -27.93 -14.03 2.04
CA SER A 624 -26.50 -14.29 2.27
C SER A 624 -25.95 -13.41 3.40
N ALA A 625 -26.23 -12.09 3.37
CA ALA A 625 -25.83 -11.16 4.42
C ALA A 625 -26.45 -11.51 5.79
N MET A 626 -27.70 -11.98 5.80
CA MET A 626 -28.35 -12.47 7.02
C MET A 626 -27.68 -13.74 7.57
N ALA A 627 -27.31 -14.67 6.71
CA ALA A 627 -26.61 -15.88 7.10
C ALA A 627 -25.23 -15.56 7.69
N GLU A 628 -24.52 -14.60 7.11
CA GLU A 628 -23.23 -14.12 7.59
C GLU A 628 -23.35 -13.47 8.97
N ARG A 629 -24.29 -12.53 9.16
CA ARG A 629 -24.56 -11.92 10.46
C ARG A 629 -24.92 -12.98 11.50
N THR A 630 -25.76 -13.97 11.13
CA THR A 630 -26.16 -15.05 12.04
C THR A 630 -24.96 -15.90 12.48
N ALA A 631 -24.07 -16.26 11.53
CA ALA A 631 -22.85 -17.00 11.85
C ALA A 631 -21.95 -16.24 12.83
N MET A 632 -21.81 -14.91 12.64
CA MET A 632 -21.05 -14.05 13.57
C MET A 632 -21.71 -14.01 14.95
N MET A 633 -23.04 -13.82 15.04
CA MET A 633 -23.75 -13.83 16.32
C MET A 633 -23.56 -15.17 17.04
N ASN A 634 -23.66 -16.28 16.33
CA ASN A 634 -23.39 -17.61 16.92
C ASN A 634 -21.97 -17.70 17.47
N ARG A 635 -20.97 -17.21 16.73
CA ARG A 635 -19.58 -17.19 17.21
C ARG A 635 -19.42 -16.40 18.51
N LEU A 636 -20.05 -15.20 18.57
CA LEU A 636 -20.01 -14.35 19.77
C LEU A 636 -20.72 -14.98 20.96
N VAL A 637 -21.86 -15.63 20.76
CA VAL A 637 -22.59 -16.36 21.81
C VAL A 637 -21.78 -17.55 22.33
N GLU A 638 -21.23 -18.37 21.42
CA GLU A 638 -20.39 -19.52 21.78
C GLU A 638 -19.13 -19.11 22.56
N GLY A 639 -18.54 -17.97 22.20
CA GLY A 639 -17.39 -17.36 22.89
C GLY A 639 -17.77 -16.72 24.24
N GLY A 640 -19.06 -16.54 24.51
CA GLY A 640 -19.56 -15.85 25.70
C GLY A 640 -19.29 -14.35 25.68
N TYR A 641 -19.21 -13.74 24.49
CA TYR A 641 -19.04 -12.30 24.30
C TYR A 641 -20.39 -11.56 24.38
N ILE A 642 -21.47 -12.21 23.92
CA ILE A 642 -22.87 -11.73 24.04
C ILE A 642 -23.76 -12.85 24.51
N THR A 643 -24.97 -12.47 24.99
CA THR A 643 -26.03 -13.42 25.31
C THR A 643 -26.86 -13.79 24.09
N GLN A 644 -27.60 -14.91 24.14
CA GLN A 644 -28.53 -15.27 23.06
C GLN A 644 -29.59 -14.18 22.83
N ALA A 645 -30.05 -13.51 23.90
CA ALA A 645 -31.03 -12.42 23.79
C ALA A 645 -30.53 -11.24 22.99
N VAL A 646 -29.24 -10.89 23.11
CA VAL A 646 -28.58 -9.86 22.32
C VAL A 646 -28.44 -10.31 20.86
N ALA A 647 -28.06 -11.57 20.62
CA ALA A 647 -27.97 -12.12 19.27
C ALA A 647 -29.32 -12.13 18.55
N ASP A 648 -30.41 -12.44 19.28
CA ASP A 648 -31.78 -12.50 18.72
C ASP A 648 -32.33 -11.08 18.39
N ASP A 649 -31.80 -10.00 19.01
CA ASP A 649 -32.16 -8.61 18.76
C ASP A 649 -30.92 -7.77 18.41
N ALA A 650 -30.20 -8.20 17.37
CA ALA A 650 -28.94 -7.57 16.97
C ALA A 650 -29.08 -6.09 16.61
N GLU A 651 -30.21 -5.68 16.02
CA GLU A 651 -30.50 -4.28 15.63
C GLU A 651 -30.71 -3.37 16.86
N GLY A 652 -31.28 -3.90 17.95
CA GLY A 652 -31.42 -3.18 19.22
C GLY A 652 -30.14 -3.05 20.02
N HIS A 653 -29.09 -3.85 19.69
CA HIS A 653 -27.86 -4.00 20.48
C HIS A 653 -26.57 -3.74 19.67
N VAL A 654 -26.64 -2.93 18.58
CA VAL A 654 -25.50 -2.72 17.65
C VAL A 654 -24.20 -2.34 18.37
N GLN A 655 -24.23 -1.38 19.32
CA GLN A 655 -23.01 -0.97 20.03
C GLN A 655 -22.43 -2.11 20.88
N GLU A 656 -23.30 -2.88 21.57
CA GLU A 656 -22.86 -4.02 22.40
C GLU A 656 -22.19 -5.09 21.53
N ILE A 657 -22.73 -5.35 20.34
CA ILE A 657 -22.18 -6.30 19.37
C ILE A 657 -20.83 -5.80 18.81
N VAL A 658 -20.73 -4.53 18.42
CA VAL A 658 -19.45 -3.91 17.97
C VAL A 658 -18.40 -4.07 19.06
N GLU A 659 -18.72 -3.75 20.32
CA GLU A 659 -17.80 -3.93 21.46
C GLU A 659 -17.45 -5.41 21.69
N ALA A 660 -18.39 -6.34 21.51
CA ALA A 660 -18.17 -7.78 21.64
C ALA A 660 -17.23 -8.34 20.57
N MET A 661 -17.37 -7.90 19.31
CA MET A 661 -16.47 -8.27 18.23
C MET A 661 -15.04 -7.80 18.54
N HIS A 662 -14.86 -6.56 18.96
CA HIS A 662 -13.56 -6.05 19.38
C HIS A 662 -13.02 -6.75 20.64
N ALA A 663 -13.88 -7.14 21.58
CA ALA A 663 -13.46 -7.96 22.73
C ALA A 663 -12.93 -9.33 22.28
N MET A 664 -13.56 -9.95 21.29
CA MET A 664 -13.07 -11.18 20.67
C MET A 664 -11.69 -11.00 20.03
N LEU A 665 -11.45 -9.88 19.33
CA LEU A 665 -10.11 -9.57 18.81
C LEU A 665 -9.05 -9.50 19.91
N THR A 666 -9.37 -8.96 21.09
CA THR A 666 -8.38 -8.88 22.17
C THR A 666 -7.95 -10.24 22.69
N ASP A 667 -8.75 -11.30 22.49
CA ASP A 667 -8.41 -12.67 22.88
C ASP A 667 -7.59 -13.43 21.83
N THR A 668 -7.29 -12.80 20.67
CA THR A 668 -6.43 -13.38 19.63
C THR A 668 -4.95 -13.31 19.99
N PRO A 669 -4.09 -14.14 19.42
CA PRO A 669 -2.64 -14.05 19.59
C PRO A 669 -1.98 -12.95 18.73
N SER A 670 -2.72 -12.23 17.89
CA SER A 670 -2.18 -11.26 16.94
C SER A 670 -1.39 -10.15 17.64
N LEU A 671 -0.24 -9.80 17.08
CA LEU A 671 0.67 -8.80 17.69
C LEU A 671 0.08 -7.40 17.71
N LEU A 672 -0.67 -7.04 16.67
CA LEU A 672 -1.34 -5.75 16.54
C LEU A 672 -2.85 -5.94 16.43
N LEU A 673 -3.60 -5.10 17.13
CA LEU A 673 -5.06 -5.02 17.04
C LEU A 673 -5.46 -3.64 16.58
N GLN A 674 -6.50 -3.57 15.75
CA GLN A 674 -6.98 -2.32 15.19
C GLN A 674 -8.48 -2.15 15.38
N ALA A 675 -8.89 -0.98 15.84
CA ALA A 675 -10.27 -0.54 15.85
C ALA A 675 -10.47 0.60 14.83
N ALA A 676 -11.55 0.56 14.07
CA ALA A 676 -11.89 1.65 13.17
C ALA A 676 -12.56 2.79 13.96
N LEU A 677 -12.15 4.04 13.69
CA LEU A 677 -12.72 5.19 14.39
C LEU A 677 -14.21 5.35 14.06
N VAL A 678 -14.65 4.98 12.86
CA VAL A 678 -16.05 4.91 12.44
C VAL A 678 -16.87 3.97 13.34
N ASP A 679 -16.33 2.83 13.76
CA ASP A 679 -16.97 1.92 14.71
C ASP A 679 -17.07 2.55 16.11
N GLY A 680 -16.03 3.30 16.49
CA GLY A 680 -16.00 4.03 17.75
C GLY A 680 -17.12 5.06 17.89
N VAL A 681 -17.44 5.79 16.80
CA VAL A 681 -18.51 6.81 16.80
C VAL A 681 -19.88 6.26 16.40
N GLY A 682 -19.94 5.07 15.81
CA GLY A 682 -21.17 4.43 15.33
C GLY A 682 -21.63 4.91 13.95
N GLU A 683 -20.71 5.40 13.13
CA GLU A 683 -20.95 5.74 11.71
C GLU A 683 -21.42 4.51 10.93
N CYS A 684 -22.36 4.67 10.04
CA CYS A 684 -22.88 3.60 9.19
C CYS A 684 -22.49 3.73 7.71
N ARG A 685 -22.07 4.92 7.27
CA ARG A 685 -21.75 5.21 5.87
C ARG A 685 -20.34 4.70 5.52
N SER A 686 -20.24 3.98 4.40
CA SER A 686 -18.96 3.52 3.87
C SER A 686 -18.10 4.69 3.38
N GLN A 687 -16.79 4.62 3.60
CA GLN A 687 -15.82 5.58 3.04
C GLN A 687 -15.57 5.32 1.56
N ASN A 688 -15.59 4.05 1.18
CA ASN A 688 -15.43 3.59 -0.19
C ASN A 688 -16.50 2.54 -0.53
N GLN A 689 -17.01 2.58 -1.75
CA GLN A 689 -17.88 1.57 -2.34
C GLN A 689 -17.19 1.03 -3.58
N PRO A 690 -16.48 -0.11 -3.49
CA PRO A 690 -15.82 -0.72 -4.63
C PRO A 690 -16.76 -0.95 -5.82
N GLY A 691 -16.27 -0.68 -7.02
CA GLY A 691 -17.06 -0.79 -8.26
C GLY A 691 -17.83 0.48 -8.64
N THR A 692 -17.64 1.58 -7.91
CA THR A 692 -18.20 2.90 -8.25
C THR A 692 -17.10 3.94 -8.46
N SER A 693 -17.43 5.01 -9.18
CA SER A 693 -16.56 6.18 -9.33
C SER A 693 -17.26 7.45 -8.86
N SER A 694 -18.17 8.03 -9.68
CA SER A 694 -18.94 9.22 -9.36
C SER A 694 -20.33 8.92 -8.78
N GLU A 695 -20.78 7.67 -8.85
CA GLU A 695 -22.10 7.21 -8.40
C GLU A 695 -22.24 7.25 -6.89
N TYR A 696 -21.12 7.08 -6.17
CA TYR A 696 -21.03 7.20 -4.73
C TYR A 696 -19.99 8.26 -4.34
N SER A 697 -20.13 8.81 -3.14
CA SER A 697 -19.24 9.86 -2.63
C SER A 697 -17.94 9.29 -2.05
N ASN A 698 -17.30 8.38 -2.79
CA ASN A 698 -16.06 7.73 -2.39
C ASN A 698 -15.03 8.76 -1.87
N TRP A 699 -14.40 8.43 -0.74
CA TRP A 699 -13.30 9.20 -0.14
C TRP A 699 -13.64 10.66 0.23
N ARG A 700 -14.94 10.97 0.37
CA ARG A 700 -15.43 12.29 0.72
C ARG A 700 -16.45 12.29 1.85
N VAL A 701 -16.64 11.16 2.53
CA VAL A 701 -17.60 11.04 3.64
C VAL A 701 -16.96 11.58 4.92
N PRO A 702 -17.50 12.65 5.52
CA PRO A 702 -16.98 13.15 6.79
C PRO A 702 -17.36 12.23 7.94
N LEU A 703 -16.50 12.18 8.97
CA LEU A 703 -16.78 11.39 10.18
C LEU A 703 -18.01 11.98 10.90
N ALA A 704 -19.01 11.13 11.13
CA ALA A 704 -20.19 11.48 11.89
C ALA A 704 -20.58 10.34 12.85
N ASP A 705 -21.47 10.63 13.79
CA ASP A 705 -22.07 9.60 14.65
C ASP A 705 -23.19 8.84 13.91
N GLY A 706 -23.79 7.86 14.60
CA GLY A 706 -24.89 7.07 14.03
C GLY A 706 -26.19 7.85 13.73
N GLU A 707 -26.27 9.09 14.17
CA GLU A 707 -27.38 10.02 13.90
C GLU A 707 -27.05 11.03 12.78
N GLY A 708 -25.83 10.98 12.26
CA GLY A 708 -25.33 11.83 11.17
C GLY A 708 -24.80 13.20 11.63
N HIS A 709 -24.55 13.40 12.93
CA HIS A 709 -23.89 14.60 13.44
C HIS A 709 -22.38 14.48 13.26
N VAL A 710 -21.76 15.53 12.70
CA VAL A 710 -20.31 15.57 12.51
C VAL A 710 -19.58 15.44 13.84
N VAL A 711 -18.55 14.60 13.87
CA VAL A 711 -17.70 14.40 15.05
C VAL A 711 -16.34 15.04 14.80
N HIS A 712 -16.01 16.05 15.62
CA HIS A 712 -14.76 16.80 15.50
C HIS A 712 -13.58 16.14 16.23
N THR A 713 -12.37 16.42 15.74
CA THR A 713 -11.10 15.94 16.30
C THR A 713 -10.95 16.15 17.81
N ASN A 714 -11.46 17.30 18.31
CA ASN A 714 -11.35 17.66 19.73
C ASN A 714 -12.31 16.87 20.61
N GLU A 715 -13.38 16.29 20.04
CA GLU A 715 -14.50 15.67 20.74
C GLU A 715 -14.46 14.15 20.68
N VAL A 716 -13.97 13.58 19.58
CA VAL A 716 -14.08 12.16 19.27
C VAL A 716 -13.67 11.26 20.41
N PHE A 717 -12.52 11.50 21.06
CA PHE A 717 -12.04 10.68 22.18
C PHE A 717 -12.69 11.01 23.54
N ASN A 718 -13.61 11.97 23.57
CA ASN A 718 -14.44 12.27 24.76
C ASN A 718 -15.82 11.60 24.66
N LEU A 719 -16.20 11.10 23.49
CA LEU A 719 -17.48 10.42 23.31
C LEU A 719 -17.55 9.13 24.15
N PRO A 720 -18.65 8.91 24.89
CA PRO A 720 -18.79 7.71 25.74
C PRO A 720 -18.61 6.41 24.97
N ARG A 721 -19.06 6.33 23.71
CA ARG A 721 -18.90 5.15 22.84
C ARG A 721 -17.43 4.87 22.54
N VAL A 722 -16.66 5.89 22.16
CA VAL A 722 -15.22 5.79 21.86
C VAL A 722 -14.44 5.40 23.11
N GLN A 723 -14.79 5.97 24.27
CA GLN A 723 -14.18 5.60 25.56
C GLN A 723 -14.50 4.16 25.94
N SER A 724 -15.75 3.72 25.72
CA SER A 724 -16.18 2.34 25.99
C SER A 724 -15.41 1.35 25.10
N LEU A 725 -15.34 1.60 23.79
CA LEU A 725 -14.57 0.75 22.87
C LEU A 725 -13.07 0.75 23.21
N SER A 726 -12.51 1.91 23.57
CA SER A 726 -11.12 2.01 24.04
C SER A 726 -10.88 1.16 25.30
N ALA A 727 -11.82 1.13 26.24
CA ALA A 727 -11.73 0.29 27.45
C ALA A 727 -11.79 -1.21 27.11
N VAL A 728 -12.56 -1.59 26.09
CA VAL A 728 -12.59 -2.95 25.55
C VAL A 728 -11.21 -3.32 24.99
N MET A 729 -10.66 -2.48 24.11
CA MET A 729 -9.36 -2.72 23.49
C MET A 729 -8.21 -2.81 24.53
N ARG A 730 -8.30 -2.09 25.63
CA ARG A 730 -7.36 -2.19 26.78
C ARG A 730 -7.66 -3.35 27.72
N ARG A 731 -8.69 -4.18 27.46
CA ARG A 731 -9.16 -5.25 28.34
C ARG A 731 -9.60 -4.79 29.75
N GLU A 732 -9.92 -3.51 29.92
CA GLU A 732 -10.42 -2.95 31.19
C GLU A 732 -11.88 -3.29 31.42
N LYS A 733 -12.66 -3.43 30.34
CA LYS A 733 -14.06 -3.84 30.36
C LYS A 733 -14.14 -5.34 30.02
N ARG A 734 -14.06 -6.19 31.04
CA ARG A 734 -14.26 -7.63 30.86
C ARG A 734 -15.73 -8.01 31.09
N ARG A 735 -16.26 -8.79 30.11
CA ARG A 735 -17.47 -9.65 30.12
C ARG A 735 -18.48 -9.35 31.22
N ASN A 736 -19.62 -8.76 30.91
CA ASN A 736 -20.84 -8.84 31.68
C ASN A 736 -21.65 -10.11 31.30
N ALA A 737 -21.01 -11.25 31.16
CA ALA A 737 -21.68 -12.54 30.99
C ALA A 737 -21.67 -13.29 32.34
N SER A 738 -22.55 -12.88 33.23
CA SER A 738 -22.94 -13.69 34.41
C SER A 738 -24.46 -13.72 34.54
#